data_0b39df0801cd4a9b8f80713d119d4025
#
_entry.id   0b39df0801cd4a9b8f80713d119d4025
#
_cell.length_a   1.000
_cell.length_b   1.000
_cell.length_c   1.000
_cell.angle_alpha   90.00
_cell.angle_beta   90.00
_cell.angle_gamma   90.00
#
_symmetry.space_group_name_H-M   'P 1'
#
loop_
_entity.id
_entity.type
_entity.pdbx_description
1 polymer ?
#
loop_
_entity_poly.entity_id
_entity_poly.type
_entity_poly.pdbx_seq_one_letter_code
_entity_poly.pdbx_strand_id
1 'polypeptide(L)'
;RGVPVSFHLVSSKLVGNDIDYGLREFRWSGKQAKKFNAITQAYYLRAAETKFPLPPALDLPLTLRNYRVYISCCVPRKKNSTTQIVEMENQIKILRASLGGAYIPTRILDAAGLVELMRELINPDPHEMYRVPYKLDPYQDLNYQCVDDSFDMQVTAGHLKIGRLGRDGKECVTRVTSYHLESDPEMAFLWTSADNYANLLNPELSISCPFVITLTLMVEDQVKTQNEANMKFMDVEKKSKTSYAKYFPNVIKEMQEWGDIRQRLATNQTSLVSYFFNITTYTADSTEASLAAEQQVLNSYRKGGFQLIPARYHHLRNFLAMMPFKCGEGLFKELQAAGVVKRAETFQVANLLPIVADSPLAPAGLLAPTYRNQLAFIDLFYEGMNNTNFNMAVCGTSGAGKTGLIQPLIRSVLDSGGFAWVFDMGDGYKSLCENMGGVYLDGDTLKFNPFANVLDDAHFDMSAERIRDQMSVMASPNGNLDEVHEGLLLQAVQAAWLSKRNHARVDDVVQFLQDAKDSDEYADSPTIRGRLDEMIILLDQYTVNGIYGDYFNSDTPTLHDDARMVVLELGGLESRPSLLIAVMFSLIIYIENRMYQSPRGLKKLNVIDEGWKLLDFKNEKVGQFIEKGYRTARRHTGAYITITQNIVDFDSPTASSAARAAWGNSSYKAILKQSAKEFAKYNQ
;
A
#
# COMPACT_ATOMS: atom_id res chain seq x y z
N ARG A 1 -38.06 4.53 -0.32
CA ARG A 1 -38.63 4.65 1.03
C ARG A 1 -39.41 3.39 1.39
N GLY A 2 -39.35 2.94 2.66
CA GLY A 2 -40.07 1.76 3.10
C GLY A 2 -39.50 0.41 2.68
N VAL A 3 -38.34 0.38 2.00
CA VAL A 3 -37.61 -0.83 1.63
C VAL A 3 -36.34 -0.91 2.46
N PRO A 4 -36.12 -1.98 3.20
CA PRO A 4 -34.86 -2.20 3.92
C PRO A 4 -33.70 -2.39 2.95
N VAL A 5 -32.58 -1.71 3.22
CA VAL A 5 -31.30 -1.87 2.53
C VAL A 5 -30.26 -2.28 3.56
N SER A 6 -29.51 -3.34 3.30
CA SER A 6 -28.52 -3.85 4.21
C SER A 6 -27.11 -3.67 3.62
N PHE A 7 -26.20 -3.16 4.45
CA PHE A 7 -24.77 -3.07 4.17
C PHE A 7 -24.07 -4.13 5.01
N HIS A 8 -23.27 -4.98 4.35
CA HIS A 8 -22.59 -6.09 4.99
C HIS A 8 -21.07 -5.94 4.77
N LEU A 9 -20.30 -5.72 5.82
CA LEU A 9 -18.84 -5.84 5.79
C LEU A 9 -18.46 -7.25 6.23
N VAL A 10 -17.93 -8.03 5.32
CA VAL A 10 -17.48 -9.40 5.56
C VAL A 10 -15.97 -9.40 5.73
N SER A 11 -15.49 -9.75 6.92
CA SER A 11 -14.08 -10.01 7.21
C SER A 11 -13.81 -11.50 7.03
N SER A 12 -13.34 -11.87 5.84
CA SER A 12 -13.16 -13.26 5.44
C SER A 12 -11.75 -13.77 5.71
N LYS A 13 -11.64 -15.03 6.12
CA LYS A 13 -10.37 -15.77 6.16
C LYS A 13 -10.07 -16.52 4.85
N LEU A 14 -11.02 -16.57 3.92
CA LEU A 14 -10.86 -17.24 2.61
C LEU A 14 -10.02 -16.37 1.68
N VAL A 15 -8.74 -16.26 1.98
CA VAL A 15 -7.78 -15.38 1.29
C VAL A 15 -6.83 -16.12 0.35
N GLY A 16 -6.90 -17.46 0.32
CA GLY A 16 -5.94 -18.28 -0.43
C GLY A 16 -5.91 -17.94 -1.92
N ASN A 17 -7.06 -17.79 -2.57
CA ASN A 17 -7.14 -17.40 -3.98
C ASN A 17 -6.58 -15.99 -4.21
N ASP A 18 -6.86 -15.05 -3.30
CA ASP A 18 -6.36 -13.67 -3.41
C ASP A 18 -4.83 -13.63 -3.23
N ILE A 19 -4.29 -14.45 -2.31
CA ILE A 19 -2.84 -14.60 -2.11
C ILE A 19 -2.20 -15.21 -3.36
N ASP A 20 -2.73 -16.30 -3.90
CA ASP A 20 -2.19 -16.96 -5.08
C ASP A 20 -2.21 -16.05 -6.30
N TYR A 21 -3.30 -15.31 -6.50
CA TYR A 21 -3.42 -14.34 -7.58
C TYR A 21 -2.47 -13.15 -7.36
N GLY A 22 -2.41 -12.60 -6.16
CA GLY A 22 -1.61 -11.44 -5.83
C GLY A 22 -0.11 -11.70 -5.94
N LEU A 23 0.34 -12.91 -5.56
CA LEU A 23 1.75 -13.29 -5.61
C LEU A 23 2.21 -13.84 -6.97
N ARG A 24 1.35 -13.89 -7.99
CA ARG A 24 1.70 -14.52 -9.28
C ARG A 24 2.96 -13.94 -9.95
N GLU A 25 3.18 -12.64 -9.81
CA GLU A 25 4.35 -11.93 -10.34
C GLU A 25 5.54 -11.89 -9.37
N PHE A 26 5.34 -12.40 -8.14
CA PHE A 26 6.34 -12.46 -7.08
C PHE A 26 6.75 -13.88 -6.73
N ARG A 27 6.50 -14.82 -7.63
CA ARG A 27 6.93 -16.20 -7.47
C ARG A 27 8.43 -16.30 -7.69
N TRP A 28 9.07 -17.08 -6.83
CA TRP A 28 10.49 -17.37 -7.01
C TRP A 28 10.73 -18.14 -8.31
N SER A 29 11.78 -17.73 -9.02
CA SER A 29 12.34 -18.44 -10.17
C SER A 29 13.63 -19.17 -9.79
N GLY A 30 14.16 -20.00 -10.69
CA GLY A 30 15.43 -20.70 -10.48
C GLY A 30 15.31 -22.06 -9.77
N LYS A 31 16.44 -22.64 -9.41
CA LYS A 31 16.56 -24.05 -8.95
C LYS A 31 15.73 -24.38 -7.70
N GLN A 32 15.55 -23.45 -6.78
CA GLN A 32 14.81 -23.64 -5.53
C GLN A 32 13.43 -22.99 -5.52
N ALA A 33 12.95 -22.50 -6.66
CA ALA A 33 11.70 -21.76 -6.79
C ALA A 33 10.51 -22.48 -6.18
N LYS A 34 10.35 -23.76 -6.42
CA LYS A 34 9.25 -24.58 -5.88
C LYS A 34 9.22 -24.56 -4.36
N LYS A 35 10.39 -24.70 -3.71
CA LYS A 35 10.51 -24.70 -2.25
C LYS A 35 10.18 -23.33 -1.66
N PHE A 36 10.75 -22.26 -2.20
CA PHE A 36 10.53 -20.91 -1.69
C PHE A 36 9.10 -20.41 -1.92
N ASN A 37 8.50 -20.74 -3.07
CA ASN A 37 7.09 -20.42 -3.32
C ASN A 37 6.16 -21.12 -2.32
N ALA A 38 6.41 -22.42 -2.03
CA ALA A 38 5.64 -23.17 -1.04
C ALA A 38 5.78 -22.59 0.38
N ILE A 39 6.99 -22.17 0.78
CA ILE A 39 7.24 -21.53 2.09
C ILE A 39 6.50 -20.21 2.17
N THR A 40 6.59 -19.35 1.13
CA THR A 40 5.92 -18.04 1.08
C THR A 40 4.41 -18.21 1.19
N GLN A 41 3.83 -19.12 0.43
CA GLN A 41 2.40 -19.41 0.47
C GLN A 41 1.96 -19.90 1.85
N ALA A 42 2.67 -20.89 2.40
CA ALA A 42 2.37 -21.43 3.73
C ALA A 42 2.46 -20.36 4.83
N TYR A 43 3.43 -19.45 4.73
CA TYR A 43 3.58 -18.33 5.67
C TYR A 43 2.33 -17.42 5.70
N TYR A 44 1.84 -17.01 4.53
CA TYR A 44 0.66 -16.14 4.46
C TYR A 44 -0.64 -16.87 4.79
N LEU A 45 -0.81 -18.13 4.39
CA LEU A 45 -1.96 -18.93 4.78
C LEU A 45 -2.02 -19.13 6.30
N ARG A 46 -0.90 -19.40 6.94
CA ARG A 46 -0.83 -19.48 8.40
C ARG A 46 -1.20 -18.16 9.07
N ALA A 47 -0.77 -17.04 8.50
CA ALA A 47 -1.15 -15.71 9.00
C ALA A 47 -2.66 -15.44 8.91
N ALA A 48 -3.35 -16.03 7.93
CA ALA A 48 -4.79 -15.95 7.80
C ALA A 48 -5.53 -16.90 8.74
N GLU A 49 -4.97 -18.07 9.00
CA GLU A 49 -5.56 -19.08 9.90
C GLU A 49 -5.44 -18.68 11.38
N THR A 50 -4.26 -18.23 11.80
CA THR A 50 -3.95 -17.91 13.21
C THR A 50 -3.53 -16.44 13.38
N LYS A 51 -2.25 -16.15 13.19
CA LYS A 51 -1.65 -14.81 13.20
C LYS A 51 -0.29 -14.84 12.50
N PHE A 52 0.24 -13.69 12.17
CA PHE A 52 1.62 -13.60 11.69
C PHE A 52 2.60 -14.11 12.73
N PRO A 53 3.57 -14.93 12.36
CA PRO A 53 4.64 -15.39 13.25
C PRO A 53 5.64 -14.24 13.45
N LEU A 54 5.32 -13.33 14.38
CA LEU A 54 6.18 -12.22 14.77
C LEU A 54 7.19 -12.64 15.84
N PRO A 55 8.32 -11.93 15.98
CA PRO A 55 9.22 -12.12 17.11
C PRO A 55 8.47 -11.96 18.44
N PRO A 56 8.87 -12.69 19.51
CA PRO A 56 8.16 -12.63 20.80
C PRO A 56 8.02 -11.23 21.41
N ALA A 57 8.95 -10.32 21.08
CA ALA A 57 8.89 -8.92 21.51
C ALA A 57 7.80 -8.09 20.80
N LEU A 58 7.21 -8.61 19.70
CA LEU A 58 6.20 -7.97 18.88
C LEU A 58 4.98 -8.91 18.73
N ASP A 59 4.58 -9.59 19.79
CA ASP A 59 3.45 -10.54 19.76
C ASP A 59 2.11 -9.80 19.60
N LEU A 60 1.88 -9.28 18.38
CA LEU A 60 0.64 -8.59 18.01
C LEU A 60 -0.36 -9.58 17.39
N PRO A 61 -1.67 -9.42 17.65
CA PRO A 61 -2.70 -10.29 17.09
C PRO A 61 -3.00 -9.95 15.61
N LEU A 62 -1.97 -9.77 14.80
CA LEU A 62 -2.12 -9.46 13.39
C LEU A 62 -2.51 -10.73 12.62
N THR A 63 -3.75 -10.78 12.14
CA THR A 63 -4.28 -11.84 11.28
C THR A 63 -4.51 -11.29 9.88
N LEU A 64 -4.44 -12.14 8.86
CA LEU A 64 -4.70 -11.72 7.50
C LEU A 64 -6.17 -11.95 7.15
N ARG A 65 -6.86 -10.91 6.66
CA ARG A 65 -8.28 -10.93 6.29
C ARG A 65 -8.51 -10.23 4.96
N ASN A 66 -9.55 -10.64 4.26
CA ASN A 66 -10.06 -9.89 3.12
C ASN A 66 -11.39 -9.22 3.52
N TYR A 67 -11.43 -7.89 3.47
CA TYR A 67 -12.63 -7.13 3.75
C TYR A 67 -13.40 -6.87 2.46
N ARG A 68 -14.67 -7.26 2.47
CA ARG A 68 -15.58 -7.03 1.34
C ARG A 68 -16.87 -6.42 1.84
N VAL A 69 -17.34 -5.43 1.09
CA VAL A 69 -18.61 -4.79 1.38
C VAL A 69 -19.63 -5.21 0.35
N TYR A 70 -20.76 -5.72 0.82
CA TYR A 70 -21.92 -6.09 0.01
C TYR A 70 -23.10 -5.22 0.39
N ILE A 71 -23.90 -4.82 -0.60
CA ILE A 71 -25.13 -4.08 -0.39
C ILE A 71 -26.26 -4.95 -0.93
N SER A 72 -27.26 -5.24 -0.09
CA SER A 72 -28.42 -6.02 -0.49
C SER A 72 -29.71 -5.26 -0.23
N CYS A 73 -30.64 -5.38 -1.16
CA CYS A 73 -32.01 -4.92 -1.03
C CYS A 73 -32.96 -5.93 -1.69
N CYS A 74 -34.16 -6.06 -1.15
CA CYS A 74 -35.16 -6.98 -1.65
C CYS A 74 -36.53 -6.28 -1.62
N VAL A 75 -37.24 -6.38 -2.73
CA VAL A 75 -38.65 -5.97 -2.83
C VAL A 75 -39.47 -7.20 -3.09
N PRO A 76 -40.48 -7.51 -2.24
CA PRO A 76 -41.38 -8.67 -2.45
C PRO A 76 -42.07 -8.53 -3.80
N ARG A 77 -41.93 -9.56 -4.67
CA ARG A 77 -42.51 -9.58 -6.00
C ARG A 77 -43.99 -9.99 -5.92
N LYS A 78 -44.87 -9.17 -6.49
CA LYS A 78 -46.23 -9.63 -6.80
C LYS A 78 -46.19 -10.58 -8.00
N LYS A 79 -46.94 -11.66 -7.97
CA LYS A 79 -46.99 -12.64 -9.08
C LYS A 79 -47.21 -11.91 -10.41
N ASN A 80 -46.37 -12.22 -11.42
CA ASN A 80 -46.46 -11.73 -12.81
C ASN A 80 -46.23 -10.24 -13.06
N SER A 81 -45.50 -9.53 -12.21
CA SER A 81 -45.21 -8.11 -12.43
C SER A 81 -43.84 -7.90 -13.07
N THR A 82 -43.82 -7.77 -14.41
CA THR A 82 -42.62 -7.32 -15.16
C THR A 82 -42.26 -5.86 -14.83
N THR A 83 -43.26 -5.03 -14.52
CA THR A 83 -43.09 -3.62 -14.15
C THR A 83 -42.23 -3.45 -12.88
N GLN A 84 -42.35 -4.34 -11.89
CA GLN A 84 -41.55 -4.30 -10.67
C GLN A 84 -40.07 -4.63 -10.92
N ILE A 85 -39.77 -5.50 -11.89
CA ILE A 85 -38.38 -5.83 -12.26
C ILE A 85 -37.73 -4.60 -12.85
N VAL A 86 -38.38 -3.91 -13.79
CA VAL A 86 -37.87 -2.69 -14.41
C VAL A 86 -37.69 -1.57 -13.38
N GLU A 87 -38.64 -1.44 -12.45
CA GLU A 87 -38.51 -0.45 -11.36
C GLU A 87 -37.32 -0.75 -10.46
N MET A 88 -37.10 -2.00 -10.08
CA MET A 88 -35.96 -2.43 -9.27
C MET A 88 -34.62 -2.18 -9.99
N GLU A 89 -34.55 -2.54 -11.29
CA GLU A 89 -33.35 -2.25 -12.10
C GLU A 89 -33.03 -0.76 -12.14
N ASN A 90 -34.06 0.10 -12.28
CA ASN A 90 -33.86 1.53 -12.25
C ASN A 90 -33.41 2.04 -10.87
N GLN A 91 -33.94 1.50 -9.78
CA GLN A 91 -33.51 1.84 -8.43
C GLN A 91 -32.04 1.43 -8.18
N ILE A 92 -31.63 0.25 -8.65
CA ILE A 92 -30.25 -0.21 -8.59
C ILE A 92 -29.34 0.73 -9.39
N LYS A 93 -29.74 1.15 -10.59
CA LYS A 93 -28.96 2.14 -11.39
C LYS A 93 -28.79 3.45 -10.67
N ILE A 94 -29.87 3.99 -10.05
CA ILE A 94 -29.82 5.24 -9.25
C ILE A 94 -28.89 5.07 -8.04
N LEU A 95 -29.01 3.96 -7.29
CA LEU A 95 -28.14 3.69 -6.15
C LEU A 95 -26.66 3.64 -6.56
N ARG A 96 -26.37 2.90 -7.65
CA ARG A 96 -25.01 2.82 -8.18
C ARG A 96 -24.45 4.17 -8.64
N ALA A 97 -25.28 4.98 -9.31
CA ALA A 97 -24.90 6.33 -9.72
C ALA A 97 -24.62 7.22 -8.52
N SER A 98 -25.45 7.16 -7.47
CA SER A 98 -25.26 7.91 -6.23
C SER A 98 -23.98 7.53 -5.50
N LEU A 99 -23.70 6.23 -5.38
CA LEU A 99 -22.46 5.73 -4.77
C LEU A 99 -21.24 6.08 -5.63
N GLY A 100 -21.35 6.00 -6.97
CA GLY A 100 -20.30 6.44 -7.89
C GLY A 100 -20.00 7.94 -7.77
N GLY A 101 -21.03 8.78 -7.58
CA GLY A 101 -20.85 10.20 -7.29
C GLY A 101 -20.17 10.49 -5.95
N ALA A 102 -20.27 9.57 -5.00
CA ALA A 102 -19.54 9.59 -3.72
C ALA A 102 -18.18 8.88 -3.80
N TYR A 103 -17.66 8.60 -4.99
CA TYR A 103 -16.40 7.87 -5.24
C TYR A 103 -16.37 6.45 -4.67
N ILE A 104 -17.52 5.80 -4.52
CA ILE A 104 -17.66 4.40 -4.08
C ILE A 104 -18.06 3.55 -5.29
N PRO A 105 -17.10 2.99 -6.06
CA PRO A 105 -17.41 2.17 -7.23
C PRO A 105 -18.06 0.86 -6.80
N THR A 106 -19.13 0.47 -7.48
CA THR A 106 -19.87 -0.75 -7.19
C THR A 106 -20.07 -1.61 -8.45
N ARG A 107 -20.12 -2.92 -8.26
CA ARG A 107 -20.51 -3.88 -9.30
C ARG A 107 -21.73 -4.70 -8.84
N ILE A 108 -22.51 -5.17 -9.77
CA ILE A 108 -23.60 -6.12 -9.48
C ILE A 108 -22.95 -7.50 -9.30
N LEU A 109 -23.31 -8.18 -8.22
CA LEU A 109 -22.92 -9.56 -7.99
C LEU A 109 -23.83 -10.47 -8.83
N ASP A 110 -23.24 -11.41 -9.56
CA ASP A 110 -23.98 -12.42 -10.30
C ASP A 110 -24.51 -13.52 -9.36
N ALA A 111 -25.31 -14.43 -9.92
CA ALA A 111 -25.91 -15.50 -9.14
C ALA A 111 -24.86 -16.48 -8.57
N ALA A 112 -23.78 -16.76 -9.31
CA ALA A 112 -22.72 -17.63 -8.82
C ALA A 112 -21.99 -16.98 -7.63
N GLY A 113 -21.61 -15.72 -7.74
CA GLY A 113 -20.98 -14.97 -6.66
C GLY A 113 -21.89 -14.81 -5.43
N LEU A 114 -23.22 -14.71 -5.64
CA LEU A 114 -24.17 -14.72 -4.53
C LEU A 114 -24.19 -16.08 -3.80
N VAL A 115 -24.24 -17.19 -4.54
CA VAL A 115 -24.19 -18.53 -3.93
C VAL A 115 -22.87 -18.74 -3.19
N GLU A 116 -21.74 -18.32 -3.76
CA GLU A 116 -20.44 -18.39 -3.08
C GLU A 116 -20.44 -17.60 -1.77
N LEU A 117 -20.96 -16.37 -1.76
CA LEU A 117 -21.09 -15.57 -0.54
C LEU A 117 -21.99 -16.26 0.49
N MET A 118 -23.16 -16.74 0.08
CA MET A 118 -24.09 -17.41 0.99
C MET A 118 -23.50 -18.70 1.57
N ARG A 119 -22.79 -19.49 0.75
CA ARG A 119 -22.09 -20.70 1.22
C ARG A 119 -21.00 -20.37 2.23
N GLU A 120 -20.22 -19.30 2.03
CA GLU A 120 -19.22 -18.82 2.99
C GLU A 120 -19.85 -18.48 4.34
N LEU A 121 -21.05 -17.86 4.34
CA LEU A 121 -21.72 -17.42 5.57
C LEU A 121 -22.48 -18.55 6.28
N ILE A 122 -23.08 -19.48 5.52
CA ILE A 122 -23.97 -20.52 6.06
C ILE A 122 -23.20 -21.81 6.39
N ASN A 123 -22.15 -22.13 5.61
CA ASN A 123 -21.38 -23.36 5.75
C ASN A 123 -19.91 -23.04 6.16
N PRO A 124 -19.68 -22.41 7.31
CA PRO A 124 -18.32 -22.00 7.73
C PRO A 124 -17.49 -23.21 8.12
N ASP A 125 -16.41 -23.45 7.40
CA ASP A 125 -15.40 -24.46 7.75
C ASP A 125 -14.19 -23.77 8.43
N PRO A 126 -13.81 -24.17 9.66
CA PRO A 126 -12.70 -23.54 10.36
C PRO A 126 -11.32 -23.74 9.70
N HIS A 127 -11.18 -24.74 8.83
CA HIS A 127 -9.93 -25.08 8.15
C HIS A 127 -9.87 -24.66 6.68
N GLU A 128 -10.99 -24.19 6.11
CA GLU A 128 -11.02 -23.74 4.73
C GLU A 128 -10.39 -22.35 4.58
N MET A 129 -9.47 -22.23 3.62
CA MET A 129 -8.76 -20.99 3.31
C MET A 129 -8.96 -20.54 1.86
N TYR A 130 -9.55 -21.38 1.03
CA TYR A 130 -9.80 -21.16 -0.39
C TYR A 130 -11.28 -21.08 -0.70
N ARG A 131 -11.63 -20.15 -1.58
CA ARG A 131 -12.97 -20.17 -2.20
C ARG A 131 -12.96 -21.13 -3.36
N VAL A 132 -13.89 -22.03 -3.33
CA VAL A 132 -14.14 -22.92 -4.46
C VAL A 132 -15.18 -22.25 -5.37
N PRO A 133 -14.81 -21.90 -6.63
CA PRO A 133 -15.78 -21.34 -7.57
C PRO A 133 -16.99 -22.25 -7.71
N TYR A 134 -18.19 -21.69 -7.54
CA TYR A 134 -19.41 -22.45 -7.60
C TYR A 134 -19.96 -22.50 -9.03
N LYS A 135 -20.21 -23.71 -9.53
CA LYS A 135 -20.88 -23.91 -10.81
C LYS A 135 -22.38 -24.03 -10.58
N LEU A 136 -23.11 -22.99 -10.98
CA LEU A 136 -24.58 -22.99 -10.86
C LEU A 136 -25.22 -24.13 -11.62
N ASP A 137 -26.22 -24.76 -10.97
CA ASP A 137 -27.17 -25.64 -11.62
C ASP A 137 -28.39 -24.79 -12.04
N PRO A 138 -28.66 -24.61 -13.34
CA PRO A 138 -29.78 -23.80 -13.83
C PRO A 138 -31.17 -24.44 -13.55
N TYR A 139 -31.20 -25.69 -13.15
CA TYR A 139 -32.45 -26.46 -12.89
C TYR A 139 -32.81 -26.50 -11.40
N GLN A 140 -31.95 -26.00 -10.52
CA GLN A 140 -32.16 -25.97 -9.08
C GLN A 140 -32.32 -24.53 -8.57
N ASP A 141 -33.25 -24.33 -7.63
CA ASP A 141 -33.44 -23.02 -7.00
C ASP A 141 -32.17 -22.58 -6.22
N LEU A 142 -31.85 -21.30 -6.23
CA LEU A 142 -30.62 -20.75 -5.64
C LEU A 142 -30.52 -21.01 -4.13
N ASN A 143 -31.63 -21.01 -3.39
CA ASN A 143 -31.64 -21.27 -1.95
C ASN A 143 -31.13 -22.68 -1.61
N TYR A 144 -31.47 -23.70 -2.40
CA TYR A 144 -30.93 -25.05 -2.20
C TYR A 144 -29.42 -25.11 -2.51
N GLN A 145 -28.96 -24.33 -3.48
CA GLN A 145 -27.55 -24.30 -3.85
C GLN A 145 -26.68 -23.60 -2.82
N CYS A 146 -27.25 -22.76 -1.95
CA CYS A 146 -26.54 -22.06 -0.89
C CYS A 146 -26.17 -22.94 0.30
N VAL A 147 -26.94 -24.03 0.51
CA VAL A 147 -26.76 -24.95 1.65
C VAL A 147 -25.93 -26.15 1.21
N ASP A 148 -25.05 -26.60 2.07
CA ASP A 148 -24.34 -27.87 1.92
C ASP A 148 -24.90 -28.87 2.93
N ASP A 149 -25.49 -29.94 2.43
CA ASP A 149 -26.17 -30.96 3.23
C ASP A 149 -25.25 -31.71 4.23
N SER A 150 -23.94 -31.53 4.08
CA SER A 150 -22.98 -32.08 5.03
C SER A 150 -22.82 -31.27 6.32
N PHE A 151 -23.39 -30.05 6.37
CA PHE A 151 -23.34 -29.21 7.54
C PHE A 151 -24.59 -29.28 8.39
N ASP A 152 -24.42 -29.46 9.68
CA ASP A 152 -25.47 -29.39 10.68
C ASP A 152 -25.42 -28.08 11.46
N MET A 153 -26.59 -27.55 11.85
CA MET A 153 -26.72 -26.36 12.67
C MET A 153 -27.43 -26.69 13.97
N GLN A 154 -26.73 -26.47 15.09
CA GLN A 154 -27.30 -26.57 16.42
C GLN A 154 -27.47 -25.18 17.04
N VAL A 155 -28.70 -24.87 17.48
CA VAL A 155 -29.02 -23.61 18.16
C VAL A 155 -28.91 -23.79 19.67
N THR A 156 -28.05 -22.98 20.31
CA THR A 156 -27.91 -22.94 21.75
C THR A 156 -28.31 -21.57 22.30
N ALA A 157 -28.42 -21.44 23.63
CA ALA A 157 -28.73 -20.15 24.25
C ALA A 157 -27.62 -19.10 24.06
N GLY A 158 -26.37 -19.52 23.96
CA GLY A 158 -25.21 -18.64 23.92
C GLY A 158 -24.56 -18.45 22.53
N HIS A 159 -24.86 -19.33 21.57
CA HIS A 159 -24.26 -19.31 20.24
C HIS A 159 -24.96 -20.32 19.31
N LEU A 160 -24.66 -20.24 18.01
CA LEU A 160 -24.96 -21.32 17.06
C LEU A 160 -23.71 -22.18 16.89
N LYS A 161 -23.88 -23.48 16.73
CA LYS A 161 -22.83 -24.40 16.30
C LYS A 161 -23.15 -24.84 14.89
N ILE A 162 -22.24 -24.61 13.96
CA ILE A 162 -22.37 -25.05 12.57
C ILE A 162 -21.15 -25.91 12.26
N GLY A 163 -21.39 -27.14 11.83
CA GLY A 163 -20.29 -28.05 11.61
C GLY A 163 -20.62 -29.21 10.72
N ARG A 164 -19.57 -29.92 10.33
CA ARG A 164 -19.64 -31.15 9.54
C ARG A 164 -18.64 -32.18 10.03
N LEU A 165 -18.86 -33.43 9.68
CA LEU A 165 -17.88 -34.47 9.86
C LEU A 165 -16.78 -34.32 8.80
N GLY A 166 -15.53 -34.11 9.24
CA GLY A 166 -14.38 -33.99 8.35
C GLY A 166 -14.02 -35.33 7.68
N ARG A 167 -13.22 -35.26 6.62
CA ARG A 167 -12.76 -36.47 5.90
C ARG A 167 -11.92 -37.41 6.76
N ASP A 168 -11.32 -36.92 7.82
CA ASP A 168 -10.55 -37.65 8.81
C ASP A 168 -11.41 -38.24 9.95
N GLY A 169 -12.73 -38.08 9.88
CA GLY A 169 -13.69 -38.53 10.88
C GLY A 169 -13.78 -37.63 12.12
N LYS A 170 -13.14 -36.47 12.11
CA LYS A 170 -13.26 -35.47 13.17
C LYS A 170 -14.33 -34.46 12.85
N GLU A 171 -15.04 -34.00 13.89
CA GLU A 171 -16.00 -32.91 13.72
C GLU A 171 -15.26 -31.58 13.52
N CYS A 172 -15.59 -30.89 12.43
CA CYS A 172 -15.15 -29.52 12.15
C CYS A 172 -16.31 -28.59 12.51
N VAL A 173 -16.27 -27.94 13.66
CA VAL A 173 -17.35 -27.11 14.17
C VAL A 173 -16.89 -25.66 14.31
N THR A 174 -17.73 -24.74 13.83
CA THR A 174 -17.59 -23.29 14.00
C THR A 174 -18.66 -22.80 14.98
N ARG A 175 -18.28 -22.03 15.99
CA ARG A 175 -19.23 -21.27 16.81
C ARG A 175 -19.51 -19.92 16.18
N VAL A 176 -20.80 -19.60 16.10
CA VAL A 176 -21.29 -18.34 15.54
C VAL A 176 -22.00 -17.56 16.65
N THR A 177 -21.49 -16.40 16.98
CA THR A 177 -22.03 -15.54 18.05
C THR A 177 -22.41 -14.19 17.44
N SER A 178 -23.63 -13.73 17.71
CA SER A 178 -24.11 -12.44 17.21
C SER A 178 -24.27 -11.44 18.35
N TYR A 179 -24.04 -10.16 18.03
CA TYR A 179 -24.14 -9.00 18.92
C TYR A 179 -24.98 -7.93 18.23
N HIS A 180 -25.80 -7.22 19.00
CA HIS A 180 -26.54 -6.07 18.46
C HIS A 180 -26.34 -4.83 19.32
N LEU A 181 -26.66 -3.68 18.75
CA LEU A 181 -26.47 -2.39 19.39
C LEU A 181 -27.56 -2.13 20.42
N GLU A 182 -27.16 -1.95 21.69
CA GLU A 182 -28.06 -1.58 22.79
C GLU A 182 -28.12 -0.05 22.92
N SER A 183 -26.99 0.64 22.84
CA SER A 183 -26.92 2.10 22.95
C SER A 183 -25.96 2.68 21.93
N ASP A 184 -26.37 3.77 21.31
CA ASP A 184 -25.59 4.53 20.36
C ASP A 184 -24.51 5.36 21.07
N PRO A 185 -23.39 5.65 20.40
CA PRO A 185 -22.41 6.61 20.89
C PRO A 185 -22.98 8.04 20.83
N GLU A 186 -22.50 8.92 21.70
CA GLU A 186 -22.84 10.35 21.61
C GLU A 186 -22.39 10.98 20.29
N MET A 187 -21.25 10.52 19.76
CA MET A 187 -20.71 10.97 18.47
C MET A 187 -20.11 9.76 17.73
N ALA A 188 -20.40 9.66 16.44
CA ALA A 188 -19.80 8.70 15.53
C ALA A 188 -19.38 9.40 14.24
N PHE A 189 -18.24 8.97 13.69
CA PHE A 189 -17.72 9.48 12.43
C PHE A 189 -17.38 8.32 11.49
N LEU A 190 -17.79 8.43 10.24
CA LEU A 190 -17.58 7.39 9.25
C LEU A 190 -16.08 7.04 9.09
N TRP A 191 -15.19 8.05 9.07
CA TRP A 191 -13.75 7.83 8.87
C TRP A 191 -13.05 7.12 10.03
N THR A 192 -13.64 7.11 11.24
CA THR A 192 -13.13 6.35 12.38
C THR A 192 -13.83 5.01 12.57
N SER A 193 -14.84 4.68 11.77
CA SER A 193 -15.64 3.47 11.93
C SER A 193 -14.80 2.19 11.87
N ALA A 194 -13.74 2.17 11.06
CA ALA A 194 -12.82 1.05 10.96
C ALA A 194 -12.03 0.78 12.26
N ASP A 195 -11.79 1.79 13.09
CA ASP A 195 -11.08 1.64 14.35
C ASP A 195 -11.90 0.86 15.40
N ASN A 196 -13.22 0.71 15.19
CA ASN A 196 -14.09 -0.09 16.05
C ASN A 196 -13.96 -1.61 15.80
N TYR A 197 -13.36 -2.06 14.70
CA TYR A 197 -13.16 -3.48 14.42
C TYR A 197 -11.72 -3.84 14.04
N ALA A 198 -10.91 -2.84 13.65
CA ALA A 198 -9.51 -3.00 13.33
C ALA A 198 -8.75 -1.71 13.68
N ASN A 199 -8.32 -1.60 14.94
CA ASN A 199 -7.72 -0.38 15.45
C ASN A 199 -6.29 -0.20 14.95
N LEU A 200 -6.02 0.92 14.27
CA LEU A 200 -4.72 1.24 13.68
C LEU A 200 -3.60 1.38 14.72
N LEU A 201 -3.89 2.01 15.86
CA LEU A 201 -2.88 2.34 16.88
C LEU A 201 -2.79 1.28 17.97
N ASN A 202 -3.81 0.46 18.12
CA ASN A 202 -3.86 -0.59 19.13
C ASN A 202 -4.46 -1.88 18.55
N PRO A 203 -3.63 -2.73 17.94
CA PRO A 203 -4.07 -3.98 17.32
C PRO A 203 -4.78 -4.95 18.27
N GLU A 204 -4.54 -4.85 19.59
CA GLU A 204 -5.23 -5.67 20.61
C GLU A 204 -6.73 -5.37 20.71
N LEU A 205 -7.14 -4.17 20.26
CA LEU A 205 -8.54 -3.77 20.16
C LEU A 205 -9.15 -4.11 18.79
N SER A 206 -8.55 -5.03 18.05
CA SER A 206 -9.06 -5.50 16.76
C SER A 206 -9.75 -6.85 16.91
N ILE A 207 -10.79 -7.08 16.10
CA ILE A 207 -11.46 -8.38 16.06
C ILE A 207 -10.60 -9.33 15.21
N SER A 208 -9.99 -10.32 15.83
CA SER A 208 -9.04 -11.22 15.18
C SER A 208 -9.70 -12.39 14.43
N CYS A 209 -10.88 -12.84 14.85
CA CYS A 209 -11.64 -13.89 14.18
C CYS A 209 -12.36 -13.36 12.92
N PRO A 210 -12.80 -14.21 11.98
CA PRO A 210 -13.72 -13.81 10.92
C PRO A 210 -15.02 -13.26 11.49
N PHE A 211 -15.56 -12.20 10.87
CA PHE A 211 -16.78 -11.55 11.33
C PHE A 211 -17.56 -10.91 10.19
N VAL A 212 -18.83 -10.63 10.44
CA VAL A 212 -19.69 -9.84 9.55
C VAL A 212 -20.31 -8.71 10.36
N ILE A 213 -20.16 -7.48 9.88
CA ILE A 213 -20.90 -6.33 10.41
C ILE A 213 -22.04 -6.04 9.43
N THR A 214 -23.25 -5.97 9.94
CA THR A 214 -24.43 -5.67 9.13
C THR A 214 -25.14 -4.45 9.69
N LEU A 215 -25.34 -3.45 8.84
CA LEU A 215 -26.24 -2.34 9.09
C LEU A 215 -27.41 -2.42 8.11
N THR A 216 -28.58 -2.75 8.61
CA THR A 216 -29.82 -2.69 7.83
C THR A 216 -30.53 -1.40 8.16
N LEU A 217 -30.91 -0.65 7.16
CA LEU A 217 -31.60 0.64 7.31
C LEU A 217 -32.83 0.73 6.41
N MET A 218 -33.83 1.45 6.87
CA MET A 218 -35.04 1.73 6.14
C MET A 218 -35.43 3.19 6.33
N VAL A 219 -35.44 3.94 5.23
CA VAL A 219 -35.89 5.35 5.26
C VAL A 219 -37.40 5.38 5.44
N GLU A 220 -37.86 6.04 6.47
CA GLU A 220 -39.26 6.16 6.83
C GLU A 220 -40.05 7.12 5.91
N ASP A 221 -41.37 7.04 5.98
CA ASP A 221 -42.24 7.94 5.24
C ASP A 221 -42.14 9.36 5.79
N GLN A 222 -41.78 10.32 4.94
CA GLN A 222 -41.52 11.69 5.34
C GLN A 222 -42.74 12.42 5.97
N VAL A 223 -43.95 12.17 5.44
CA VAL A 223 -45.17 12.81 5.94
C VAL A 223 -45.53 12.26 7.32
N LYS A 224 -45.44 10.96 7.48
CA LYS A 224 -45.69 10.31 8.79
C LYS A 224 -44.71 10.77 9.85
N THR A 225 -43.42 10.80 9.53
CA THR A 225 -42.36 11.21 10.47
C THR A 225 -42.46 12.68 10.83
N GLN A 226 -42.83 13.55 9.89
CA GLN A 226 -43.04 14.97 10.17
C GLN A 226 -44.22 15.21 11.11
N ASN A 227 -45.36 14.49 10.89
CA ASN A 227 -46.51 14.54 11.77
C ASN A 227 -46.17 14.04 13.18
N GLU A 228 -45.44 12.96 13.29
CA GLU A 228 -44.98 12.39 14.56
C GLU A 228 -44.06 13.39 15.29
N ALA A 229 -43.09 13.98 14.61
CA ALA A 229 -42.17 14.98 15.19
C ALA A 229 -42.95 16.20 15.72
N ASN A 230 -43.97 16.68 14.96
CA ASN A 230 -44.83 17.74 15.39
C ASN A 230 -45.60 17.40 16.68
N MET A 231 -46.19 16.19 16.75
CA MET A 231 -46.91 15.74 17.94
C MET A 231 -45.96 15.57 19.15
N LYS A 232 -44.81 15.00 18.96
CA LYS A 232 -43.80 14.84 20.00
C LYS A 232 -43.32 16.19 20.55
N PHE A 233 -42.99 17.12 19.65
CA PHE A 233 -42.59 18.46 20.02
C PHE A 233 -43.68 19.15 20.89
N MET A 234 -44.95 19.11 20.43
CA MET A 234 -46.08 19.71 21.18
C MET A 234 -46.28 19.07 22.58
N ASP A 235 -46.10 17.75 22.73
CA ASP A 235 -46.24 17.07 24.02
C ASP A 235 -45.11 17.48 24.97
N VAL A 236 -43.85 17.47 24.47
CA VAL A 236 -42.69 17.85 25.30
C VAL A 236 -42.70 19.34 25.62
N GLU A 237 -43.13 20.20 24.69
CA GLU A 237 -43.32 21.63 24.92
C GLU A 237 -44.35 21.88 26.05
N LYS A 238 -45.46 21.15 26.05
CA LYS A 238 -46.44 21.21 27.16
C LYS A 238 -45.80 20.85 28.49
N LYS A 239 -45.05 19.72 28.53
CA LYS A 239 -44.37 19.26 29.72
C LYS A 239 -43.32 20.25 30.23
N SER A 240 -42.57 20.88 29.32
CA SER A 240 -41.54 21.88 29.66
C SER A 240 -42.08 23.13 30.34
N LYS A 241 -43.33 23.50 30.07
CA LYS A 241 -44.01 24.64 30.66
C LYS A 241 -44.68 24.37 32.02
N THR A 242 -44.65 23.11 32.50
CA THR A 242 -45.28 22.70 33.76
C THR A 242 -44.25 22.49 34.86
N SER A 243 -44.69 22.24 36.10
CA SER A 243 -43.82 21.83 37.21
C SER A 243 -43.05 20.51 36.93
N TYR A 244 -43.48 19.76 35.93
CA TYR A 244 -42.79 18.53 35.49
C TYR A 244 -41.31 18.79 35.11
N ALA A 245 -41.02 19.92 34.47
CA ALA A 245 -39.65 20.30 34.11
C ALA A 245 -38.72 20.52 35.33
N LYS A 246 -39.26 20.85 36.51
CA LYS A 246 -38.47 20.98 37.73
C LYS A 246 -38.01 19.64 38.27
N TYR A 247 -38.78 18.57 38.08
CA TYR A 247 -38.45 17.22 38.51
C TYR A 247 -37.69 16.44 37.46
N PHE A 248 -37.86 16.80 36.16
CA PHE A 248 -37.23 16.14 35.01
C PHE A 248 -36.55 17.17 34.10
N PRO A 249 -35.34 17.64 34.44
CA PRO A 249 -34.64 18.70 33.70
C PRO A 249 -34.38 18.36 32.24
N ASN A 250 -34.25 17.07 31.86
CA ASN A 250 -34.00 16.58 30.52
C ASN A 250 -35.13 16.95 29.53
N VAL A 251 -36.32 17.27 30.01
CA VAL A 251 -37.45 17.70 29.12
C VAL A 251 -37.14 18.93 28.32
N ILE A 252 -36.34 19.85 28.85
CA ILE A 252 -35.94 21.07 28.12
C ILE A 252 -35.01 20.71 26.95
N LYS A 253 -34.05 19.80 27.20
CA LYS A 253 -33.15 19.30 26.16
C LYS A 253 -33.94 18.53 25.08
N GLU A 254 -34.83 17.65 25.51
CA GLU A 254 -35.68 16.87 24.60
C GLU A 254 -36.57 17.78 23.73
N MET A 255 -37.11 18.86 24.31
CA MET A 255 -37.87 19.84 23.53
C MET A 255 -37.00 20.51 22.44
N GLN A 256 -35.79 20.92 22.76
CA GLN A 256 -34.87 21.49 21.80
C GLN A 256 -34.57 20.51 20.68
N GLU A 257 -34.19 19.27 21.01
CA GLU A 257 -33.88 18.20 20.06
C GLU A 257 -35.06 17.93 19.10
N TRP A 258 -36.27 17.76 19.63
CA TRP A 258 -37.47 17.59 18.79
C TRP A 258 -37.82 18.82 17.95
N GLY A 259 -37.52 20.02 18.45
CA GLY A 259 -37.68 21.29 17.72
C GLY A 259 -36.77 21.33 16.49
N ASP A 260 -35.48 20.96 16.67
CA ASP A 260 -34.47 20.90 15.63
C ASP A 260 -34.79 19.82 14.58
N ILE A 261 -35.13 18.61 15.03
CA ILE A 261 -35.54 17.51 14.14
C ILE A 261 -36.75 17.92 13.30
N ARG A 262 -37.77 18.50 13.93
CA ARG A 262 -38.97 18.99 13.24
C ARG A 262 -38.64 19.99 12.16
N GLN A 263 -37.75 20.97 12.45
CA GLN A 263 -37.35 22.00 11.48
C GLN A 263 -36.58 21.38 10.30
N ARG A 264 -35.62 20.47 10.56
CA ARG A 264 -34.86 19.79 9.50
C ARG A 264 -35.74 18.87 8.64
N LEU A 265 -36.72 18.19 9.23
CA LEU A 265 -37.70 17.41 8.47
C LEU A 265 -38.58 18.26 7.59
N ALA A 266 -39.08 19.43 8.09
CA ALA A 266 -39.93 20.35 7.35
C ALA A 266 -39.21 20.98 6.14
N THR A 267 -37.90 21.22 6.26
CA THR A 267 -37.05 21.77 5.18
C THR A 267 -36.43 20.68 4.27
N ASN A 268 -36.80 19.42 4.45
CA ASN A 268 -36.21 18.27 3.72
C ASN A 268 -34.67 18.16 3.82
N GLN A 269 -34.06 18.72 4.87
CA GLN A 269 -32.63 18.61 5.12
C GLN A 269 -32.23 17.22 5.64
N THR A 270 -33.18 16.49 6.25
CA THR A 270 -32.97 15.13 6.78
C THR A 270 -34.22 14.25 6.58
N SER A 271 -34.06 12.98 6.78
CA SER A 271 -35.17 12.01 6.93
C SER A 271 -34.88 11.14 8.14
N LEU A 272 -35.92 10.62 8.79
CA LEU A 272 -35.73 9.59 9.82
C LEU A 272 -35.53 8.23 9.19
N VAL A 273 -34.63 7.47 9.80
CA VAL A 273 -34.22 6.13 9.37
C VAL A 273 -34.38 5.19 10.55
N SER A 274 -35.14 4.12 10.32
CA SER A 274 -35.11 2.96 11.21
C SER A 274 -33.92 2.08 10.83
N TYR A 275 -33.11 1.64 11.81
CA TYR A 275 -31.94 0.82 11.52
C TYR A 275 -31.69 -0.26 12.58
N PHE A 276 -31.05 -1.34 12.12
CA PHE A 276 -30.59 -2.44 12.94
C PHE A 276 -29.13 -2.69 12.68
N PHE A 277 -28.30 -2.59 13.72
CA PHE A 277 -26.86 -2.82 13.67
C PHE A 277 -26.52 -4.15 14.37
N ASN A 278 -25.82 -5.02 13.67
CA ASN A 278 -25.52 -6.38 14.10
C ASN A 278 -24.08 -6.75 13.73
N ILE A 279 -23.38 -7.44 14.63
CA ILE A 279 -22.08 -8.07 14.39
C ILE A 279 -22.23 -9.56 14.62
N THR A 280 -21.68 -10.36 13.73
CA THR A 280 -21.64 -11.82 13.89
C THR A 280 -20.20 -12.30 13.74
N THR A 281 -19.72 -13.05 14.71
CA THR A 281 -18.35 -13.61 14.75
C THR A 281 -18.36 -15.11 14.52
N TYR A 282 -17.31 -15.62 13.89
CA TYR A 282 -17.07 -17.03 13.62
C TYR A 282 -15.79 -17.48 14.32
N THR A 283 -15.90 -18.39 15.27
CA THR A 283 -14.77 -18.87 16.08
C THR A 283 -14.64 -20.39 16.04
N ALA A 284 -13.49 -20.91 16.37
CA ALA A 284 -13.35 -22.35 16.61
C ALA A 284 -14.28 -22.81 17.76
N ASP A 285 -14.64 -24.09 17.80
CA ASP A 285 -15.49 -24.66 18.84
C ASP A 285 -14.72 -24.81 20.18
N SER A 286 -14.27 -23.68 20.73
CA SER A 286 -13.71 -23.60 22.07
C SER A 286 -14.32 -22.45 22.86
N THR A 287 -14.45 -22.63 24.17
CA THR A 287 -14.97 -21.60 25.06
C THR A 287 -13.99 -20.42 25.15
N GLU A 288 -12.70 -20.70 25.14
CA GLU A 288 -11.64 -19.72 25.19
C GLU A 288 -11.66 -18.80 23.97
N ALA A 289 -11.69 -19.38 22.75
CA ALA A 289 -11.77 -18.59 21.51
C ALA A 289 -13.04 -17.75 21.43
N SER A 290 -14.18 -18.29 21.88
CA SER A 290 -15.46 -17.56 21.88
C SER A 290 -15.45 -16.40 22.88
N LEU A 291 -14.92 -16.58 24.09
CA LEU A 291 -14.79 -15.51 25.10
C LEU A 291 -13.80 -14.44 24.66
N ALA A 292 -12.67 -14.82 24.07
CA ALA A 292 -11.70 -13.87 23.53
C ALA A 292 -12.32 -12.99 22.45
N ALA A 293 -13.05 -13.58 21.51
CA ALA A 293 -13.76 -12.86 20.46
C ALA A 293 -14.85 -11.93 21.03
N GLU A 294 -15.63 -12.38 22.02
CA GLU A 294 -16.62 -11.55 22.70
C GLU A 294 -15.97 -10.33 23.35
N GLN A 295 -14.87 -10.52 24.08
CA GLN A 295 -14.12 -9.42 24.71
C GLN A 295 -13.56 -8.44 23.68
N GLN A 296 -13.00 -8.94 22.59
CA GLN A 296 -12.51 -8.09 21.50
C GLN A 296 -13.64 -7.23 20.91
N VAL A 297 -14.78 -7.82 20.57
CA VAL A 297 -15.94 -7.10 20.03
C VAL A 297 -16.43 -6.04 21.01
N LEU A 298 -16.69 -6.41 22.25
CA LEU A 298 -17.26 -5.51 23.23
C LEU A 298 -16.31 -4.37 23.60
N ASN A 299 -15.02 -4.65 23.80
CA ASN A 299 -14.04 -3.64 24.19
C ASN A 299 -13.71 -2.68 23.05
N SER A 300 -13.58 -3.18 21.83
CA SER A 300 -13.28 -2.38 20.66
C SER A 300 -14.39 -1.35 20.40
N TYR A 301 -15.64 -1.78 20.41
CA TYR A 301 -16.80 -0.90 20.21
C TYR A 301 -17.07 0.03 21.40
N ARG A 302 -16.84 -0.44 22.63
CA ARG A 302 -16.98 0.40 23.84
C ARG A 302 -16.02 1.58 23.82
N LYS A 303 -14.80 1.42 23.29
CA LYS A 303 -13.87 2.53 23.09
C LYS A 303 -14.44 3.61 22.17
N GLY A 304 -15.20 3.21 21.14
CA GLY A 304 -15.94 4.11 20.24
C GLY A 304 -17.24 4.66 20.83
N GLY A 305 -17.57 4.36 22.10
CA GLY A 305 -18.80 4.80 22.76
C GLY A 305 -20.04 3.94 22.48
N PHE A 306 -19.90 2.86 21.71
CA PHE A 306 -20.99 1.95 21.39
C PHE A 306 -21.21 0.96 22.55
N GLN A 307 -22.46 0.67 22.88
CA GLN A 307 -22.79 -0.44 23.77
C GLN A 307 -23.39 -1.58 22.95
N LEU A 308 -22.63 -2.65 22.81
CA LEU A 308 -23.07 -3.89 22.19
C LEU A 308 -23.42 -4.91 23.25
N ILE A 309 -24.43 -5.73 23.01
CA ILE A 309 -24.79 -6.88 23.83
C ILE A 309 -24.85 -8.15 23.01
N PRO A 310 -24.42 -9.31 23.57
CA PRO A 310 -24.60 -10.60 22.94
C PRO A 310 -26.09 -10.91 22.77
N ALA A 311 -26.47 -11.44 21.59
CA ALA A 311 -27.87 -11.78 21.27
C ALA A 311 -28.28 -13.11 21.93
N ARG A 312 -28.09 -13.28 23.25
CA ARG A 312 -28.42 -14.51 23.97
C ARG A 312 -29.88 -14.92 23.72
N TYR A 313 -30.10 -16.20 23.45
CA TYR A 313 -31.37 -16.79 23.02
C TYR A 313 -31.88 -16.35 21.65
N HIS A 314 -31.24 -15.35 21.00
CA HIS A 314 -31.67 -14.76 19.71
C HIS A 314 -30.57 -14.83 18.65
N HIS A 315 -29.54 -15.65 18.84
CA HIS A 315 -28.43 -15.76 17.89
C HIS A 315 -28.91 -16.16 16.49
N LEU A 316 -29.87 -17.09 16.37
CA LEU A 316 -30.44 -17.49 15.08
C LEU A 316 -31.14 -16.32 14.37
N ARG A 317 -31.94 -15.53 15.10
CA ARG A 317 -32.61 -14.34 14.56
C ARG A 317 -31.59 -13.34 14.00
N ASN A 318 -30.55 -13.03 14.77
CA ASN A 318 -29.52 -12.08 14.38
C ASN A 318 -28.65 -12.63 13.24
N PHE A 319 -28.37 -13.92 13.25
CA PHE A 319 -27.69 -14.61 12.15
C PHE A 319 -28.47 -14.52 10.84
N LEU A 320 -29.79 -14.76 10.89
CA LEU A 320 -30.66 -14.59 9.71
C LEU A 320 -30.74 -13.12 9.27
N ALA A 321 -30.76 -12.15 10.21
CA ALA A 321 -30.76 -10.72 9.88
C ALA A 321 -29.46 -10.25 9.19
N MET A 322 -28.34 -10.95 9.41
CA MET A 322 -27.09 -10.73 8.70
C MET A 322 -27.12 -11.21 7.25
N MET A 323 -27.98 -12.18 6.93
CA MET A 323 -28.03 -12.75 5.58
C MET A 323 -28.59 -11.74 4.57
N PRO A 324 -27.99 -11.66 3.35
CA PRO A 324 -28.54 -10.84 2.27
C PRO A 324 -30.04 -11.11 2.04
N PHE A 325 -30.80 -10.06 1.80
CA PHE A 325 -32.23 -10.06 1.47
C PHE A 325 -33.20 -10.37 2.63
N LYS A 326 -32.81 -11.10 3.67
CA LYS A 326 -33.75 -11.58 4.72
C LYS A 326 -34.51 -10.45 5.43
N CYS A 327 -33.84 -9.34 5.70
CA CYS A 327 -34.51 -8.16 6.25
C CYS A 327 -35.57 -7.58 5.28
N GLY A 328 -35.30 -7.59 3.97
CA GLY A 328 -36.25 -7.15 2.95
C GLY A 328 -37.42 -8.13 2.74
N GLU A 329 -37.25 -9.43 3.03
CA GLU A 329 -38.30 -10.45 2.98
C GLU A 329 -39.32 -10.38 4.14
N GLY A 330 -39.03 -9.54 5.18
CA GLY A 330 -39.97 -9.33 6.28
C GLY A 330 -39.35 -9.34 7.67
N LEU A 331 -38.18 -9.93 7.84
CA LEU A 331 -37.50 -10.04 9.15
C LEU A 331 -37.26 -8.68 9.81
N PHE A 332 -37.09 -7.59 9.03
CA PHE A 332 -36.92 -6.26 9.58
C PHE A 332 -38.14 -5.78 10.39
N LYS A 333 -39.36 -6.14 9.99
CA LYS A 333 -40.58 -5.81 10.75
C LYS A 333 -40.65 -6.59 12.07
N GLU A 334 -40.17 -7.84 12.07
CA GLU A 334 -40.09 -8.63 13.30
C GLU A 334 -39.06 -8.06 14.28
N LEU A 335 -37.92 -7.58 13.76
CA LEU A 335 -36.93 -6.87 14.55
C LEU A 335 -37.48 -5.57 15.15
N GLN A 336 -38.30 -4.82 14.39
CA GLN A 336 -39.03 -3.64 14.89
C GLN A 336 -40.00 -4.01 16.01
N ALA A 337 -40.79 -5.07 15.82
CA ALA A 337 -41.72 -5.55 16.83
C ALA A 337 -41.01 -6.04 18.10
N ALA A 338 -39.81 -6.61 17.97
CA ALA A 338 -38.97 -7.02 19.08
C ALA A 338 -38.26 -5.84 19.80
N GLY A 339 -38.42 -4.61 19.31
CA GLY A 339 -37.85 -3.42 19.94
C GLY A 339 -36.34 -3.25 19.81
N VAL A 340 -35.68 -4.01 18.90
CA VAL A 340 -34.22 -3.96 18.70
C VAL A 340 -33.79 -3.03 17.55
N VAL A 341 -34.76 -2.51 16.79
CA VAL A 341 -34.53 -1.51 15.74
C VAL A 341 -34.54 -0.11 16.36
N LYS A 342 -33.54 0.68 15.99
CA LYS A 342 -33.36 2.06 16.45
C LYS A 342 -33.78 3.04 15.36
N ARG A 343 -33.90 4.31 15.76
CA ARG A 343 -34.27 5.40 14.87
C ARG A 343 -33.33 6.57 15.05
N ALA A 344 -32.85 7.11 13.96
CA ALA A 344 -32.02 8.34 13.97
C ALA A 344 -32.17 9.07 12.62
N GLU A 345 -31.55 10.23 12.53
CA GLU A 345 -31.52 11.01 11.29
C GLU A 345 -30.53 10.40 10.29
N THR A 346 -30.77 10.60 8.99
CA THR A 346 -29.97 10.05 7.89
C THR A 346 -28.46 10.26 8.05
N PHE A 347 -28.05 11.48 8.45
CA PHE A 347 -26.62 11.78 8.60
C PHE A 347 -25.97 11.04 9.79
N GLN A 348 -26.74 10.78 10.86
CA GLN A 348 -26.25 9.99 11.98
C GLN A 348 -26.04 8.52 11.59
N VAL A 349 -27.05 7.94 10.91
CA VAL A 349 -26.96 6.54 10.48
C VAL A 349 -25.91 6.35 9.40
N ALA A 350 -25.66 7.34 8.53
CA ALA A 350 -24.58 7.31 7.55
C ALA A 350 -23.18 7.13 8.18
N ASN A 351 -22.97 7.68 9.37
CA ASN A 351 -21.72 7.52 10.11
C ASN A 351 -21.53 6.11 10.72
N LEU A 352 -22.58 5.28 10.72
CA LEU A 352 -22.52 3.88 11.17
C LEU A 352 -22.27 2.88 10.02
N LEU A 353 -22.21 3.34 8.76
CA LEU A 353 -22.02 2.47 7.61
C LEU A 353 -20.68 1.69 7.69
N PRO A 354 -20.70 0.36 7.60
CA PRO A 354 -19.49 -0.45 7.65
C PRO A 354 -18.83 -0.53 6.26
N ILE A 355 -18.40 0.62 5.72
CA ILE A 355 -17.85 0.72 4.35
C ILE A 355 -16.40 1.22 4.33
N VAL A 356 -15.82 1.53 5.47
CA VAL A 356 -14.44 2.02 5.57
C VAL A 356 -13.49 0.84 5.72
N ALA A 357 -12.48 0.81 4.88
CA ALA A 357 -11.41 -0.18 4.91
C ALA A 357 -10.13 0.46 4.37
N ASP A 358 -8.99 -0.21 4.56
CA ASP A 358 -7.74 0.22 3.97
C ASP A 358 -7.72 -0.03 2.46
N SER A 359 -6.91 0.74 1.73
CA SER A 359 -6.69 0.50 0.31
C SER A 359 -5.91 -0.82 0.10
N PRO A 360 -6.34 -1.69 -0.82
CA PRO A 360 -5.55 -2.88 -1.20
C PRO A 360 -4.29 -2.52 -1.99
N LEU A 361 -4.04 -1.25 -2.28
CA LEU A 361 -2.97 -0.70 -3.10
C LEU A 361 -3.04 -1.19 -4.56
N ALA A 362 -2.38 -2.29 -4.89
CA ALA A 362 -2.42 -2.90 -6.21
C ALA A 362 -3.20 -4.22 -6.18
N PRO A 363 -3.66 -4.74 -7.34
CA PRO A 363 -4.33 -6.05 -7.43
C PRO A 363 -3.37 -7.23 -7.27
N ALA A 364 -2.07 -7.01 -7.45
CA ALA A 364 -1.01 -7.99 -7.30
C ALA A 364 0.29 -7.28 -6.93
N GLY A 365 1.23 -8.01 -6.34
CA GLY A 365 2.50 -7.43 -5.94
C GLY A 365 3.11 -8.12 -4.73
N LEU A 366 4.01 -7.45 -4.06
CA LEU A 366 4.49 -7.86 -2.75
C LEU A 366 3.36 -7.73 -1.73
N LEU A 367 2.99 -8.82 -1.09
CA LEU A 367 1.98 -8.81 -0.04
C LEU A 367 2.50 -8.05 1.19
N ALA A 368 1.82 -6.98 1.52
CA ALA A 368 2.06 -6.16 2.69
C ALA A 368 0.73 -5.98 3.45
N PRO A 369 0.48 -6.78 4.50
CA PRO A 369 -0.76 -6.65 5.25
C PRO A 369 -0.84 -5.26 5.89
N THR A 370 -2.04 -4.68 5.88
CA THR A 370 -2.28 -3.40 6.54
C THR A 370 -2.34 -3.56 8.05
N TYR A 371 -2.19 -2.46 8.80
CA TYR A 371 -2.38 -2.47 10.25
C TYR A 371 -3.81 -2.85 10.68
N ARG A 372 -4.77 -2.81 9.75
CA ARG A 372 -6.14 -3.30 9.96
C ARG A 372 -6.33 -4.74 9.49
N ASN A 373 -5.26 -5.52 9.40
CA ASN A 373 -5.28 -6.95 9.03
C ASN A 373 -5.78 -7.23 7.60
N GLN A 374 -5.86 -6.22 6.75
CA GLN A 374 -6.36 -6.36 5.39
C GLN A 374 -5.24 -6.74 4.42
N LEU A 375 -5.58 -7.52 3.39
CA LEU A 375 -4.72 -7.78 2.24
C LEU A 375 -4.40 -6.49 1.50
N ALA A 376 -3.13 -6.22 1.29
CA ALA A 376 -2.66 -5.18 0.38
C ALA A 376 -1.43 -5.68 -0.38
N PHE A 377 -1.26 -5.19 -1.62
CA PHE A 377 -0.15 -5.58 -2.46
C PHE A 377 0.59 -4.33 -2.95
N ILE A 378 1.92 -4.37 -2.87
CA ILE A 378 2.79 -3.30 -3.34
C ILE A 378 3.34 -3.69 -4.71
N ASP A 379 2.94 -2.97 -5.75
CA ASP A 379 3.60 -2.95 -7.06
C ASP A 379 3.92 -1.50 -7.41
N LEU A 380 5.22 -1.17 -7.46
CA LEU A 380 5.68 0.19 -7.75
C LEU A 380 5.22 0.67 -9.13
N PHE A 381 5.08 -0.24 -10.08
CA PHE A 381 4.75 0.05 -11.48
C PHE A 381 3.26 0.01 -11.79
N TYR A 382 2.40 -0.18 -10.78
CA TYR A 382 0.95 -0.19 -10.97
C TYR A 382 0.41 1.22 -11.21
N GLU A 383 -0.10 1.47 -12.42
CA GLU A 383 -0.59 2.79 -12.84
C GLU A 383 -1.97 3.14 -12.29
N GLY A 384 -2.74 2.14 -11.84
CA GLY A 384 -4.11 2.34 -11.36
C GLY A 384 -4.26 3.19 -10.09
N MET A 385 -3.15 3.48 -9.39
CA MET A 385 -3.14 4.37 -8.23
C MET A 385 -2.99 5.86 -8.59
N ASN A 386 -2.89 6.21 -9.88
CA ASN A 386 -2.64 7.57 -10.36
C ASN A 386 -1.37 8.21 -9.79
N ASN A 387 -0.37 7.41 -9.46
CA ASN A 387 0.92 7.90 -8.97
C ASN A 387 1.64 8.72 -10.04
N THR A 388 2.30 9.79 -9.61
CA THR A 388 3.06 10.67 -10.52
C THR A 388 4.38 10.04 -10.96
N ASN A 389 4.91 9.08 -10.21
CA ASN A 389 6.15 8.34 -10.48
C ASN A 389 6.09 6.96 -9.82
N PHE A 390 7.11 6.13 -10.08
CA PHE A 390 7.28 4.78 -9.54
C PHE A 390 8.33 4.70 -8.43
N ASN A 391 8.86 5.84 -7.98
CA ASN A 391 9.93 5.89 -7.01
C ASN A 391 9.46 5.60 -5.59
N MET A 392 10.39 5.09 -4.77
CA MET A 392 10.15 4.78 -3.37
C MET A 392 11.27 5.31 -2.48
N ALA A 393 10.93 5.98 -1.40
CA ALA A 393 11.85 6.37 -0.35
C ALA A 393 11.65 5.44 0.86
N VAL A 394 12.74 4.91 1.40
CA VAL A 394 12.72 3.96 2.52
C VAL A 394 13.61 4.48 3.64
N CYS A 395 13.08 4.57 4.84
CA CYS A 395 13.91 4.91 6.01
C CYS A 395 13.63 3.95 7.18
N GLY A 396 14.67 3.67 7.95
CA GLY A 396 14.58 2.77 9.10
C GLY A 396 15.93 2.48 9.71
N THR A 397 15.98 2.35 11.04
CA THR A 397 17.20 2.00 11.75
C THR A 397 17.84 0.69 11.27
N SER A 398 19.10 0.45 11.60
CA SER A 398 19.74 -0.82 11.30
C SER A 398 18.93 -1.99 11.91
N GLY A 399 18.75 -3.08 11.16
CA GLY A 399 17.93 -4.21 11.58
C GLY A 399 16.41 -4.00 11.51
N ALA A 400 15.92 -2.87 10.99
CA ALA A 400 14.49 -2.61 10.83
C ALA A 400 13.80 -3.40 9.70
N GLY A 401 14.56 -4.18 8.90
CA GLY A 401 14.03 -4.98 7.80
C GLY A 401 14.04 -4.30 6.42
N LYS A 402 14.80 -3.21 6.25
CA LYS A 402 14.91 -2.47 4.97
C LYS A 402 15.23 -3.40 3.79
N THR A 403 16.34 -4.13 3.88
CA THR A 403 16.79 -5.05 2.83
C THR A 403 15.76 -6.15 2.56
N GLY A 404 15.11 -6.67 3.62
CA GLY A 404 14.04 -7.67 3.50
C GLY A 404 12.80 -7.19 2.75
N LEU A 405 12.48 -5.88 2.83
CA LEU A 405 11.40 -5.27 2.05
C LEU A 405 11.79 -5.09 0.58
N ILE A 406 13.04 -4.74 0.30
CA ILE A 406 13.48 -4.35 -1.05
C ILE A 406 13.84 -5.55 -1.93
N GLN A 407 14.44 -6.59 -1.36
CA GLN A 407 14.83 -7.79 -2.14
C GLN A 407 13.66 -8.43 -2.92
N PRO A 408 12.44 -8.59 -2.36
CA PRO A 408 11.29 -9.07 -3.14
C PRO A 408 10.88 -8.15 -4.28
N LEU A 409 11.02 -6.83 -4.12
CA LEU A 409 10.72 -5.85 -5.18
C LEU A 409 11.72 -5.95 -6.33
N ILE A 410 13.03 -6.08 -6.02
CA ILE A 410 14.07 -6.34 -7.02
C ILE A 410 13.74 -7.60 -7.80
N ARG A 411 13.44 -8.70 -7.09
CA ARG A 411 13.10 -9.97 -7.72
C ARG A 411 11.92 -9.87 -8.66
N SER A 412 10.85 -9.17 -8.28
CA SER A 412 9.67 -8.99 -9.11
C SER A 412 9.97 -8.29 -10.43
N VAL A 413 10.87 -7.29 -10.40
CA VAL A 413 11.32 -6.61 -11.61
C VAL A 413 12.11 -7.55 -12.53
N LEU A 414 13.00 -8.35 -11.96
CA LEU A 414 13.81 -9.32 -12.72
C LEU A 414 12.93 -10.44 -13.31
N ASP A 415 11.95 -10.94 -12.56
CA ASP A 415 11.02 -11.99 -13.02
C ASP A 415 10.13 -11.49 -14.17
N SER A 416 9.82 -10.19 -14.22
CA SER A 416 9.11 -9.55 -15.34
C SER A 416 10.01 -9.30 -16.57
N GLY A 417 11.26 -9.75 -16.54
CA GLY A 417 12.25 -9.54 -17.62
C GLY A 417 12.95 -8.18 -17.58
N GLY A 418 12.78 -7.44 -16.51
CA GLY A 418 13.35 -6.10 -16.30
C GLY A 418 14.81 -6.11 -15.86
N PHE A 419 15.29 -4.93 -15.48
CA PHE A 419 16.65 -4.68 -15.03
C PHE A 419 16.67 -4.13 -13.61
N ALA A 420 17.68 -4.51 -12.83
CA ALA A 420 17.91 -3.99 -11.48
C ALA A 420 19.40 -3.65 -11.27
N TRP A 421 19.66 -2.43 -10.84
CA TRP A 421 20.97 -1.97 -10.42
C TRP A 421 20.91 -1.60 -8.94
N VAL A 422 21.83 -2.14 -8.17
CA VAL A 422 21.85 -1.95 -6.71
C VAL A 422 23.20 -1.41 -6.30
N PHE A 423 23.19 -0.23 -5.69
CA PHE A 423 24.33 0.34 -4.97
C PHE A 423 24.24 -0.17 -3.52
N ASP A 424 25.17 -1.02 -3.14
CA ASP A 424 25.24 -1.67 -1.83
C ASP A 424 26.45 -1.18 -1.03
N MET A 425 26.33 -1.18 0.28
CA MET A 425 27.42 -0.85 1.20
C MET A 425 27.37 -1.81 2.40
N GLY A 426 27.80 -3.06 2.18
CA GLY A 426 27.86 -4.07 3.24
C GLY A 426 27.27 -5.42 2.89
N ASP A 427 27.42 -5.85 1.65
CA ASP A 427 27.09 -7.20 1.15
C ASP A 427 25.59 -7.61 1.32
N GLY A 428 24.70 -6.64 1.51
CA GLY A 428 23.28 -6.89 1.81
C GLY A 428 22.53 -7.59 0.67
N TYR A 429 22.97 -7.43 -0.57
CA TYR A 429 22.32 -7.97 -1.77
C TYR A 429 23.12 -9.05 -2.49
N LYS A 430 24.28 -9.42 -1.99
CA LYS A 430 25.17 -10.42 -2.60
C LYS A 430 24.49 -11.77 -2.83
N SER A 431 23.88 -12.32 -1.80
CA SER A 431 23.17 -13.62 -1.90
C SER A 431 22.00 -13.57 -2.87
N LEU A 432 21.27 -12.46 -2.94
CA LEU A 432 20.20 -12.27 -3.93
C LEU A 432 20.79 -12.26 -5.35
N CYS A 433 21.87 -11.50 -5.58
CA CYS A 433 22.55 -11.40 -6.85
C CYS A 433 23.01 -12.76 -7.37
N GLU A 434 23.67 -13.53 -6.53
CA GLU A 434 24.14 -14.89 -6.86
C GLU A 434 22.98 -15.85 -7.19
N ASN A 435 21.89 -15.80 -6.41
CA ASN A 435 20.70 -16.63 -6.63
C ASN A 435 19.93 -16.28 -7.91
N MET A 436 19.93 -15.01 -8.31
CA MET A 436 19.26 -14.53 -9.52
C MET A 436 20.14 -14.59 -10.76
N GLY A 437 21.41 -15.03 -10.63
CA GLY A 437 22.37 -15.08 -11.73
C GLY A 437 22.83 -13.70 -12.19
N GLY A 438 22.85 -12.73 -11.27
CA GLY A 438 23.33 -11.38 -11.52
C GLY A 438 24.85 -11.26 -11.46
N VAL A 439 25.34 -10.08 -11.77
CA VAL A 439 26.75 -9.70 -11.70
C VAL A 439 26.99 -8.93 -10.40
N TYR A 440 27.82 -9.48 -9.54
CA TYR A 440 28.27 -8.83 -8.31
C TYR A 440 29.66 -8.22 -8.54
N LEU A 441 29.82 -6.94 -8.34
CA LEU A 441 31.04 -6.18 -8.56
C LEU A 441 31.48 -5.50 -7.28
N ASP A 442 32.71 -5.78 -6.89
CA ASP A 442 33.36 -5.10 -5.78
C ASP A 442 33.93 -3.75 -6.27
N GLY A 443 33.73 -2.69 -5.51
CA GLY A 443 34.19 -1.34 -5.82
C GLY A 443 35.69 -1.26 -6.14
N ASP A 444 36.51 -2.05 -5.45
CA ASP A 444 37.96 -2.09 -5.67
C ASP A 444 38.36 -2.75 -7.03
N THR A 445 37.44 -3.48 -7.68
CA THR A 445 37.68 -4.16 -8.96
C THR A 445 37.04 -3.46 -10.16
N LEU A 446 36.32 -2.37 -9.93
CA LEU A 446 35.64 -1.63 -10.99
C LEU A 446 36.64 -0.95 -11.95
N LYS A 447 36.37 -1.09 -13.23
CA LYS A 447 37.15 -0.48 -14.31
C LYS A 447 36.23 0.25 -15.28
N PHE A 448 36.57 1.49 -15.55
CA PHE A 448 35.85 2.38 -16.44
C PHE A 448 36.79 2.90 -17.55
N ASN A 449 36.19 3.38 -18.60
CA ASN A 449 36.78 4.34 -19.51
C ASN A 449 35.64 5.23 -20.04
N PRO A 450 35.64 6.53 -19.79
CA PRO A 450 34.58 7.44 -20.23
C PRO A 450 34.28 7.39 -21.72
N PHE A 451 35.26 7.00 -22.57
CA PHE A 451 35.13 6.95 -24.01
C PHE A 451 34.78 5.57 -24.58
N ALA A 452 35.01 4.47 -23.84
CA ALA A 452 34.95 3.11 -24.38
C ALA A 452 33.58 2.72 -24.95
N ASN A 453 32.48 3.24 -24.43
CA ASN A 453 31.13 2.92 -24.88
C ASN A 453 30.59 3.87 -25.94
N VAL A 454 31.42 4.76 -26.48
CA VAL A 454 31.05 5.67 -27.59
C VAL A 454 31.33 5.00 -28.93
N LEU A 455 30.28 4.78 -29.75
CA LEU A 455 30.37 3.96 -30.95
C LEU A 455 30.84 4.72 -32.19
N ASP A 456 30.38 5.97 -32.35
CA ASP A 456 30.63 6.81 -33.52
C ASP A 456 30.56 8.31 -33.16
N ASP A 457 30.80 9.18 -34.14
CA ASP A 457 30.80 10.62 -33.99
C ASP A 457 29.43 11.17 -33.54
N ALA A 458 28.35 10.63 -34.09
CA ALA A 458 26.99 11.06 -33.71
C ALA A 458 26.66 10.69 -32.25
N HIS A 459 27.16 9.54 -31.80
CA HIS A 459 27.03 9.13 -30.40
C HIS A 459 27.94 9.97 -29.48
N PHE A 460 29.12 10.35 -29.96
CA PHE A 460 30.01 11.26 -29.25
C PHE A 460 29.39 12.64 -29.04
N ASP A 461 28.80 13.24 -30.07
CA ASP A 461 28.15 14.55 -29.97
C ASP A 461 27.06 14.58 -28.87
N MET A 462 26.34 13.48 -28.69
CA MET A 462 25.33 13.32 -27.64
C MET A 462 25.95 13.06 -26.24
N SER A 463 27.18 12.57 -26.20
CA SER A 463 27.86 12.10 -24.98
C SER A 463 28.95 13.04 -24.46
N ALA A 464 29.45 13.95 -25.33
CA ALA A 464 30.59 14.81 -25.02
C ALA A 464 30.41 15.62 -23.72
N GLU A 465 29.25 16.21 -23.51
CA GLU A 465 28.96 16.95 -22.27
C GLU A 465 28.96 16.03 -21.04
N ARG A 466 28.48 14.79 -21.15
CA ARG A 466 28.51 13.83 -20.03
C ARG A 466 29.92 13.39 -19.69
N ILE A 467 30.77 13.19 -20.71
CA ILE A 467 32.18 12.86 -20.50
C ILE A 467 32.89 14.06 -19.84
N ARG A 468 32.63 15.31 -20.31
CA ARG A 468 33.10 16.53 -19.66
C ARG A 468 32.65 16.59 -18.20
N ASP A 469 31.38 16.32 -17.91
CA ASP A 469 30.85 16.36 -16.53
C ASP A 469 31.53 15.31 -15.64
N GLN A 470 31.82 14.13 -16.21
CA GLN A 470 32.59 13.11 -15.50
C GLN A 470 33.99 13.59 -15.18
N MET A 471 34.71 14.20 -16.14
CA MET A 471 36.04 14.79 -15.91
C MET A 471 35.96 15.93 -14.88
N SER A 472 34.92 16.75 -14.94
CA SER A 472 34.67 17.83 -13.98
C SER A 472 34.50 17.30 -12.55
N VAL A 473 33.72 16.20 -12.38
CA VAL A 473 33.52 15.55 -11.06
C VAL A 473 34.83 14.89 -10.58
N MET A 474 35.60 14.28 -11.48
CA MET A 474 36.89 13.70 -11.13
C MET A 474 37.89 14.77 -10.68
N ALA A 475 37.99 15.90 -11.41
CA ALA A 475 38.87 17.00 -11.05
C ALA A 475 38.42 17.71 -9.76
N SER A 476 37.11 17.90 -9.58
CA SER A 476 36.56 18.60 -8.40
C SER A 476 35.35 17.87 -7.82
N PRO A 477 35.55 16.85 -6.97
CA PRO A 477 34.47 16.13 -6.32
C PRO A 477 33.56 17.03 -5.47
N ASN A 478 34.02 18.17 -5.03
CA ASN A 478 33.26 19.17 -4.25
C ASN A 478 32.59 20.26 -5.10
N GLY A 479 32.76 20.24 -6.44
CA GLY A 479 32.05 21.14 -7.35
C GLY A 479 32.60 22.59 -7.41
N ASN A 480 33.92 22.80 -7.29
CA ASN A 480 34.54 24.14 -7.27
C ASN A 480 34.98 24.65 -8.65
N LEU A 481 34.66 23.97 -9.74
CA LEU A 481 35.03 24.41 -11.10
C LEU A 481 34.04 25.44 -11.63
N ASP A 482 34.56 26.48 -12.33
CA ASP A 482 33.71 27.47 -12.99
C ASP A 482 33.47 27.15 -14.49
N GLU A 483 32.65 27.98 -15.16
CA GLU A 483 32.30 27.79 -16.59
C GLU A 483 33.50 27.76 -17.53
N VAL A 484 34.61 28.44 -17.20
CA VAL A 484 35.84 28.44 -18.01
C VAL A 484 36.53 27.09 -17.92
N HIS A 485 36.64 26.51 -16.72
CA HIS A 485 37.16 25.15 -16.56
C HIS A 485 36.32 24.13 -17.38
N GLU A 486 34.99 24.25 -17.35
CA GLU A 486 34.12 23.37 -18.09
C GLU A 486 34.29 23.49 -19.61
N GLY A 487 34.47 24.74 -20.10
CA GLY A 487 34.75 24.99 -21.50
C GLY A 487 36.09 24.37 -21.95
N LEU A 488 37.15 24.53 -21.14
CA LEU A 488 38.46 23.92 -21.42
C LEU A 488 38.39 22.37 -21.37
N LEU A 489 37.68 21.82 -20.40
CA LEU A 489 37.46 20.35 -20.31
C LEU A 489 36.69 19.82 -21.53
N LEU A 490 35.70 20.55 -22.03
CA LEU A 490 34.96 20.12 -23.20
C LEU A 490 35.85 20.11 -24.46
N GLN A 491 36.70 21.12 -24.64
CA GLN A 491 37.67 21.14 -25.71
C GLN A 491 38.66 19.97 -25.59
N ALA A 492 39.15 19.69 -24.40
CA ALA A 492 40.07 18.57 -24.17
C ALA A 492 39.43 17.21 -24.46
N VAL A 493 38.17 17.02 -24.07
CA VAL A 493 37.39 15.81 -24.37
C VAL A 493 37.16 15.65 -25.89
N GLN A 494 36.85 16.73 -26.58
CA GLN A 494 36.71 16.72 -28.07
C GLN A 494 38.02 16.36 -28.78
N ALA A 495 39.12 16.96 -28.32
CA ALA A 495 40.45 16.68 -28.90
C ALA A 495 40.89 15.23 -28.63
N ALA A 496 40.67 14.70 -27.44
CA ALA A 496 40.93 13.29 -27.09
C ALA A 496 40.12 12.34 -27.98
N TRP A 497 38.83 12.62 -28.21
CA TRP A 497 38.00 11.85 -29.14
C TRP A 497 38.52 11.89 -30.58
N LEU A 498 38.82 13.06 -31.08
CA LEU A 498 39.33 13.22 -32.46
C LEU A 498 40.66 12.46 -32.69
N SER A 499 41.50 12.38 -31.61
CA SER A 499 42.80 11.71 -31.68
C SER A 499 42.69 10.18 -31.65
N LYS A 500 41.89 9.62 -30.70
CA LYS A 500 41.93 8.18 -30.42
C LYS A 500 40.54 7.50 -30.34
N ARG A 501 39.47 8.24 -30.63
CA ARG A 501 38.10 7.72 -30.60
C ARG A 501 37.76 7.02 -29.29
N ASN A 502 37.15 5.86 -29.33
CA ASN A 502 36.78 5.05 -28.16
C ASN A 502 37.98 4.48 -27.37
N HIS A 503 39.19 4.61 -27.88
CA HIS A 503 40.43 4.28 -27.18
C HIS A 503 41.06 5.48 -26.44
N ALA A 504 40.43 6.64 -26.50
CA ALA A 504 40.83 7.79 -25.70
C ALA A 504 40.74 7.49 -24.20
N ARG A 505 41.60 8.10 -23.40
CA ARG A 505 41.73 7.90 -21.99
C ARG A 505 41.83 9.25 -21.24
N VAL A 506 41.85 9.25 -19.93
CA VAL A 506 42.09 10.44 -19.12
C VAL A 506 43.44 11.09 -19.45
N ASP A 507 44.45 10.25 -19.75
CA ASP A 507 45.76 10.73 -20.19
C ASP A 507 45.70 11.65 -21.42
N ASP A 508 44.85 11.34 -22.38
CA ASP A 508 44.71 12.14 -23.62
C ASP A 508 44.08 13.51 -23.33
N VAL A 509 43.15 13.55 -22.37
CA VAL A 509 42.54 14.79 -21.88
C VAL A 509 43.60 15.65 -21.17
N VAL A 510 44.37 15.05 -20.26
CA VAL A 510 45.43 15.74 -19.52
C VAL A 510 46.54 16.22 -20.48
N GLN A 511 46.94 15.41 -21.48
CA GLN A 511 47.90 15.78 -22.49
C GLN A 511 47.48 17.02 -23.28
N PHE A 512 46.20 17.06 -23.71
CA PHE A 512 45.66 18.25 -24.41
C PHE A 512 45.74 19.51 -23.51
N LEU A 513 45.40 19.39 -22.21
CA LEU A 513 45.48 20.52 -21.27
C LEU A 513 46.91 20.99 -21.08
N GLN A 514 47.92 20.09 -21.11
CA GLN A 514 49.33 20.43 -21.06
C GLN A 514 49.76 21.13 -22.36
N ASP A 515 49.41 20.60 -23.53
CA ASP A 515 49.73 21.19 -24.82
C ASP A 515 49.10 22.59 -24.99
N ALA A 516 47.84 22.75 -24.52
CA ALA A 516 47.16 24.05 -24.51
C ALA A 516 47.84 25.06 -23.59
N LYS A 517 48.32 24.63 -22.40
CA LYS A 517 49.07 25.50 -21.50
C LYS A 517 50.39 25.99 -22.10
N ASP A 518 51.09 25.11 -22.84
CA ASP A 518 52.37 25.39 -23.46
C ASP A 518 52.26 26.14 -24.78
N SER A 519 51.02 26.23 -25.33
CA SER A 519 50.76 26.94 -26.57
C SER A 519 50.82 28.47 -26.46
N ASP A 520 51.06 29.15 -27.58
CA ASP A 520 51.01 30.60 -27.66
C ASP A 520 49.59 31.18 -27.50
N GLU A 521 48.57 30.35 -27.67
CA GLU A 521 47.14 30.75 -27.61
C GLU A 521 46.74 31.39 -26.29
N TYR A 522 47.28 30.86 -25.18
CA TYR A 522 47.01 31.39 -23.82
C TYR A 522 48.20 32.04 -23.17
N ALA A 523 49.23 32.40 -23.95
CA ALA A 523 50.47 33.00 -23.46
C ALA A 523 50.23 34.30 -22.65
N ASP A 524 49.30 35.12 -23.12
CA ASP A 524 48.97 36.41 -22.54
C ASP A 524 47.90 36.36 -21.44
N SER A 525 47.42 35.13 -21.06
CA SER A 525 46.36 34.94 -20.08
C SER A 525 46.81 34.14 -18.85
N PRO A 526 47.48 34.75 -17.85
CA PRO A 526 47.91 34.06 -16.63
C PRO A 526 46.79 33.33 -15.91
N THR A 527 45.56 33.89 -15.95
CA THR A 527 44.37 33.32 -15.29
C THR A 527 43.95 31.99 -15.97
N ILE A 528 44.00 31.92 -17.29
CA ILE A 528 43.65 30.66 -17.99
C ILE A 528 44.73 29.61 -17.78
N ARG A 529 46.01 30.00 -17.80
CA ARG A 529 47.13 29.12 -17.49
C ARG A 529 47.04 28.55 -16.08
N GLY A 530 46.68 29.39 -15.09
CA GLY A 530 46.44 28.92 -13.72
C GLY A 530 45.34 27.87 -13.62
N ARG A 531 44.23 28.04 -14.35
CA ARG A 531 43.13 27.03 -14.42
C ARG A 531 43.55 25.73 -15.12
N LEU A 532 44.34 25.81 -16.18
CA LEU A 532 44.92 24.63 -16.83
C LEU A 532 45.83 23.86 -15.86
N ASP A 533 46.71 24.57 -15.11
CA ASP A 533 47.54 23.93 -14.09
C ASP A 533 46.73 23.24 -13.01
N GLU A 534 45.68 23.87 -12.50
CA GLU A 534 44.79 23.29 -11.51
C GLU A 534 44.15 21.97 -12.05
N MET A 535 43.59 21.98 -13.27
CA MET A 535 42.98 20.81 -13.86
C MET A 535 43.96 19.67 -14.14
N ILE A 536 45.16 19.99 -14.63
CA ILE A 536 46.22 19.01 -14.86
C ILE A 536 46.57 18.31 -13.54
N ILE A 537 46.84 19.07 -12.46
CA ILE A 537 47.17 18.50 -11.16
C ILE A 537 46.02 17.64 -10.61
N LEU A 538 44.78 18.10 -10.74
CA LEU A 538 43.62 17.41 -10.21
C LEU A 538 43.28 16.13 -10.97
N LEU A 539 43.48 16.13 -12.30
CA LEU A 539 43.21 14.94 -13.15
C LEU A 539 44.40 13.96 -13.19
N ASP A 540 45.61 14.39 -12.86
CA ASP A 540 46.80 13.52 -12.89
C ASP A 540 46.67 12.26 -12.05
N GLN A 541 45.96 12.34 -10.91
CA GLN A 541 45.65 11.17 -10.06
C GLN A 541 44.83 10.08 -10.76
N TYR A 542 44.12 10.40 -11.86
CA TYR A 542 43.29 9.47 -12.64
C TYR A 542 43.95 9.05 -13.98
N THR A 543 45.12 9.57 -14.32
CA THR A 543 45.90 9.10 -15.47
C THR A 543 46.44 7.68 -15.21
N VAL A 544 46.90 7.00 -16.25
CA VAL A 544 47.42 5.62 -16.15
C VAL A 544 48.46 5.44 -15.05
N ASN A 545 49.29 6.46 -14.83
CA ASN A 545 50.31 6.45 -13.78
C ASN A 545 49.84 7.03 -12.41
N GLY A 546 48.62 7.56 -12.36
CA GLY A 546 48.03 8.11 -11.16
C GLY A 546 47.51 7.06 -10.19
N ILE A 547 47.28 7.44 -8.94
CA ILE A 547 46.86 6.52 -7.86
C ILE A 547 45.47 5.86 -8.12
N TYR A 548 44.64 6.47 -8.97
CA TYR A 548 43.34 5.98 -9.37
C TYR A 548 43.26 5.53 -10.86
N GLY A 549 44.44 5.41 -11.50
CA GLY A 549 44.53 5.10 -12.95
C GLY A 549 43.91 3.79 -13.34
N ASP A 550 44.02 2.77 -12.52
CA ASP A 550 43.45 1.45 -12.75
C ASP A 550 41.91 1.46 -12.86
N TYR A 551 41.25 2.47 -12.30
CA TYR A 551 39.78 2.59 -12.34
C TYR A 551 39.27 3.19 -13.64
N PHE A 552 40.01 4.11 -14.32
CA PHE A 552 39.42 4.96 -15.36
C PHE A 552 40.05 4.82 -16.76
N ASN A 553 41.03 3.94 -16.94
CA ASN A 553 41.79 3.82 -18.19
C ASN A 553 41.72 2.41 -18.80
N SER A 554 40.64 1.65 -18.56
CA SER A 554 40.50 0.28 -19.04
C SER A 554 39.97 0.24 -20.46
N ASP A 555 40.59 -0.54 -21.34
CA ASP A 555 40.05 -0.84 -22.69
C ASP A 555 38.84 -1.79 -22.63
N THR A 556 38.67 -2.50 -21.51
CA THR A 556 37.56 -3.41 -21.26
C THR A 556 36.87 -3.02 -19.95
N PRO A 557 35.87 -2.13 -20.00
CA PRO A 557 35.11 -1.77 -18.81
C PRO A 557 34.44 -2.97 -18.15
N THR A 558 34.37 -2.99 -16.82
CA THR A 558 33.80 -4.12 -16.05
C THR A 558 32.31 -4.29 -16.26
N LEU A 559 31.60 -3.23 -16.62
CA LEU A 559 30.17 -3.22 -16.83
C LEU A 559 29.83 -3.63 -18.25
N HIS A 560 29.20 -4.81 -18.41
CA HIS A 560 28.71 -5.33 -19.67
C HIS A 560 27.20 -5.13 -19.82
N ASP A 561 26.78 -4.94 -21.08
CA ASP A 561 25.38 -4.60 -21.40
C ASP A 561 24.37 -5.75 -21.20
N ASP A 562 24.80 -6.99 -20.98
CA ASP A 562 23.92 -8.16 -20.95
C ASP A 562 23.37 -8.49 -19.54
N ALA A 563 23.91 -7.90 -18.48
CA ALA A 563 23.49 -8.21 -17.13
C ALA A 563 22.14 -7.56 -16.78
N ARG A 564 21.16 -8.39 -16.38
CA ARG A 564 19.87 -7.89 -15.90
C ARG A 564 19.90 -7.42 -14.46
N MET A 565 20.75 -8.01 -13.65
CA MET A 565 21.00 -7.60 -12.28
C MET A 565 22.46 -7.28 -12.08
N VAL A 566 22.76 -6.10 -11.58
CA VAL A 566 24.11 -5.68 -11.22
C VAL A 566 24.06 -5.16 -9.78
N VAL A 567 24.87 -5.75 -8.91
CA VAL A 567 25.10 -5.26 -7.54
C VAL A 567 26.49 -4.70 -7.45
N LEU A 568 26.61 -3.47 -6.99
CA LEU A 568 27.81 -2.68 -6.88
C LEU A 568 28.11 -2.49 -5.40
N GLU A 569 29.04 -3.27 -4.87
CA GLU A 569 29.49 -3.15 -3.48
C GLU A 569 30.55 -2.06 -3.37
N LEU A 570 30.21 -0.98 -2.71
CA LEU A 570 31.03 0.23 -2.63
C LEU A 570 31.69 0.47 -1.27
N GLY A 571 31.49 -0.43 -0.31
CA GLY A 571 32.03 -0.32 1.05
C GLY A 571 33.55 -0.19 1.09
N GLY A 572 34.28 -0.86 0.19
CA GLY A 572 35.74 -0.74 0.05
C GLY A 572 36.23 0.66 -0.31
N LEU A 573 35.38 1.47 -0.98
CA LEU A 573 35.70 2.83 -1.40
C LEU A 573 35.37 3.89 -0.33
N GLU A 574 34.74 3.54 0.78
CA GLU A 574 34.32 4.49 1.82
C GLU A 574 35.49 5.31 2.41
N SER A 575 36.66 4.70 2.49
CA SER A 575 37.88 5.39 2.98
C SER A 575 38.49 6.38 1.96
N ARG A 576 37.98 6.39 0.70
CA ARG A 576 38.47 7.21 -0.42
C ARG A 576 37.34 8.07 -1.01
N PRO A 577 36.84 9.11 -0.32
CA PRO A 577 35.63 9.83 -0.71
C PRO A 577 35.67 10.42 -2.12
N SER A 578 36.80 10.97 -2.57
CA SER A 578 36.92 11.53 -3.92
C SER A 578 36.80 10.48 -5.01
N LEU A 579 37.40 9.32 -4.81
CA LEU A 579 37.27 8.18 -5.72
C LEU A 579 35.83 7.63 -5.72
N LEU A 580 35.22 7.50 -4.55
CA LEU A 580 33.83 7.05 -4.41
C LEU A 580 32.88 7.94 -5.23
N ILE A 581 33.03 9.27 -5.16
CA ILE A 581 32.21 10.22 -5.90
C ILE A 581 32.40 10.04 -7.42
N ALA A 582 33.64 9.92 -7.89
CA ALA A 582 33.97 9.74 -9.29
C ALA A 582 33.41 8.40 -9.84
N VAL A 583 33.58 7.32 -9.09
CA VAL A 583 33.04 6.00 -9.42
C VAL A 583 31.51 6.02 -9.44
N MET A 584 30.89 6.60 -8.42
CA MET A 584 29.43 6.72 -8.35
C MET A 584 28.86 7.50 -9.52
N PHE A 585 29.47 8.62 -9.90
CA PHE A 585 29.01 9.42 -11.02
C PHE A 585 29.11 8.63 -12.34
N SER A 586 30.21 7.89 -12.54
CA SER A 586 30.40 7.00 -13.70
C SER A 586 29.32 5.92 -13.78
N LEU A 587 28.99 5.31 -12.63
CA LEU A 587 27.94 4.28 -12.53
C LEU A 587 26.55 4.86 -12.81
N ILE A 588 26.24 6.04 -12.32
CA ILE A 588 24.97 6.72 -12.58
C ILE A 588 24.81 7.03 -14.05
N ILE A 589 25.86 7.55 -14.71
CA ILE A 589 25.86 7.76 -16.16
C ILE A 589 25.60 6.45 -16.93
N TYR A 590 26.27 5.37 -16.55
CA TYR A 590 26.07 4.06 -17.15
C TYR A 590 24.60 3.59 -17.02
N ILE A 591 24.05 3.66 -15.82
CA ILE A 591 22.67 3.23 -15.53
C ILE A 591 21.67 4.07 -16.32
N GLU A 592 21.85 5.40 -16.40
CA GLU A 592 20.96 6.25 -17.19
C GLU A 592 21.02 5.88 -18.69
N ASN A 593 22.21 5.68 -19.25
CA ASN A 593 22.36 5.27 -20.63
C ASN A 593 21.62 3.94 -20.87
N ARG A 594 21.79 2.96 -20.00
CA ARG A 594 21.07 1.67 -20.07
C ARG A 594 19.56 1.84 -19.95
N MET A 595 19.09 2.70 -19.06
CA MET A 595 17.67 2.99 -18.88
C MET A 595 17.06 3.59 -20.16
N TYR A 596 17.76 4.50 -20.84
CA TYR A 596 17.28 5.15 -22.06
C TYR A 596 17.37 4.25 -23.29
N GLN A 597 18.40 3.43 -23.42
CA GLN A 597 18.62 2.53 -24.56
C GLN A 597 17.76 1.25 -24.50
N SER A 598 17.36 0.83 -23.30
CA SER A 598 16.53 -0.36 -23.11
C SER A 598 15.09 -0.15 -23.59
N PRO A 599 14.37 -1.19 -24.03
CA PRO A 599 12.96 -1.09 -24.41
C PRO A 599 12.12 -0.44 -23.32
N ARG A 600 11.27 0.53 -23.69
CA ARG A 600 10.48 1.33 -22.74
C ARG A 600 9.51 0.50 -21.90
N GLY A 601 8.98 -0.60 -22.43
CA GLY A 601 8.03 -1.47 -21.73
C GLY A 601 8.63 -2.35 -20.63
N LEU A 602 9.97 -2.45 -20.54
CA LEU A 602 10.62 -3.23 -19.48
C LEU A 602 10.74 -2.42 -18.20
N LYS A 603 10.43 -3.05 -17.07
CA LYS A 603 10.62 -2.47 -15.72
C LYS A 603 12.11 -2.29 -15.42
N LYS A 604 12.49 -1.17 -14.87
CA LYS A 604 13.88 -0.85 -14.52
C LYS A 604 13.93 -0.31 -13.10
N LEU A 605 14.76 -0.88 -12.28
CA LEU A 605 14.86 -0.54 -10.87
C LEU A 605 16.29 -0.15 -10.51
N ASN A 606 16.45 1.04 -9.99
CA ASN A 606 17.70 1.52 -9.40
C ASN A 606 17.53 1.61 -7.88
N VAL A 607 18.32 0.85 -7.14
CA VAL A 607 18.30 0.82 -5.68
C VAL A 607 19.57 1.46 -5.15
N ILE A 608 19.43 2.45 -4.28
CA ILE A 608 20.51 3.15 -3.61
C ILE A 608 20.40 2.85 -2.13
N ASP A 609 21.20 1.90 -1.64
CA ASP A 609 21.27 1.62 -0.20
C ASP A 609 22.29 2.55 0.48
N GLU A 610 22.07 2.83 1.76
CA GLU A 610 22.80 3.85 2.51
C GLU A 610 22.86 5.22 1.78
N GLY A 611 21.73 5.60 1.18
CA GLY A 611 21.60 6.77 0.31
C GLY A 611 22.09 8.08 0.93
N TRP A 612 22.06 8.21 2.26
CA TRP A 612 22.59 9.39 2.95
C TRP A 612 24.08 9.60 2.67
N LYS A 613 24.90 8.55 2.55
CA LYS A 613 26.32 8.64 2.20
C LYS A 613 26.50 9.12 0.75
N LEU A 614 25.57 8.77 -0.13
CA LEU A 614 25.65 9.02 -1.57
C LEU A 614 24.92 10.30 -1.98
N LEU A 615 23.94 10.75 -1.21
CA LEU A 615 23.15 11.95 -1.49
C LEU A 615 23.72 13.21 -0.80
N ASP A 616 24.57 13.06 0.21
CA ASP A 616 25.17 14.19 0.95
C ASP A 616 26.41 14.80 0.27
N PHE A 617 26.56 14.50 -1.04
CA PHE A 617 27.64 15.12 -1.81
C PHE A 617 27.41 16.63 -1.96
N LYS A 618 28.44 17.39 -1.67
CA LYS A 618 28.45 18.85 -1.84
C LYS A 618 28.47 19.28 -3.31
N ASN A 619 28.71 18.33 -4.22
CA ASN A 619 28.77 18.59 -5.65
C ASN A 619 27.36 18.73 -6.23
N GLU A 620 26.99 19.95 -6.63
CA GLU A 620 25.67 20.27 -7.18
C GLU A 620 25.37 19.50 -8.48
N LYS A 621 26.37 19.18 -9.31
CA LYS A 621 26.18 18.41 -10.54
C LYS A 621 25.69 17.00 -10.26
N VAL A 622 26.30 16.33 -9.29
CA VAL A 622 25.86 14.99 -8.87
C VAL A 622 24.42 15.05 -8.35
N GLY A 623 24.12 16.06 -7.52
CA GLY A 623 22.77 16.29 -7.00
C GLY A 623 21.74 16.54 -8.10
N GLN A 624 22.04 17.42 -9.06
CA GLN A 624 21.16 17.74 -10.20
C GLN A 624 20.94 16.53 -11.12
N PHE A 625 21.99 15.73 -11.33
CA PHE A 625 21.89 14.54 -12.15
C PHE A 625 20.97 13.49 -11.53
N ILE A 626 21.13 13.24 -10.24
CA ILE A 626 20.26 12.35 -9.47
C ILE A 626 18.79 12.86 -9.50
N GLU A 627 18.58 14.16 -9.25
CA GLU A 627 17.26 14.78 -9.30
C GLU A 627 16.60 14.62 -10.67
N LYS A 628 17.35 14.83 -11.75
CA LYS A 628 16.89 14.61 -13.11
C LYS A 628 16.48 13.15 -13.36
N GLY A 629 17.29 12.19 -12.86
CA GLY A 629 16.98 10.77 -12.91
C GLY A 629 15.64 10.44 -12.28
N TYR A 630 15.39 10.92 -11.06
CA TYR A 630 14.10 10.72 -10.36
C TYR A 630 12.90 11.27 -11.11
N ARG A 631 13.04 12.43 -11.77
CA ARG A 631 11.95 13.07 -12.52
C ARG A 631 11.68 12.40 -13.87
N THR A 632 12.69 11.83 -14.51
CA THR A 632 12.59 11.31 -15.87
C THR A 632 12.39 9.80 -15.96
N ALA A 633 12.74 9.04 -14.94
CA ALA A 633 12.71 7.57 -14.91
C ALA A 633 11.35 6.97 -15.37
N ARG A 634 10.22 7.56 -14.93
CA ARG A 634 8.89 7.09 -15.31
C ARG A 634 8.68 6.96 -16.81
N ARG A 635 9.23 7.87 -17.61
CA ARG A 635 9.10 7.85 -19.08
C ARG A 635 9.68 6.59 -19.72
N HIS A 636 10.58 5.92 -19.00
CA HIS A 636 11.27 4.70 -19.41
C HIS A 636 10.87 3.49 -18.59
N THR A 637 9.74 3.53 -17.90
CA THR A 637 9.29 2.51 -16.95
C THR A 637 10.37 2.22 -15.90
N GLY A 638 11.01 3.29 -15.44
CA GLY A 638 12.06 3.26 -14.42
C GLY A 638 11.56 3.70 -13.05
N ALA A 639 12.15 3.14 -12.01
CA ALA A 639 11.94 3.48 -10.61
C ALA A 639 13.27 3.61 -9.87
N TYR A 640 13.34 4.55 -8.93
CA TYR A 640 14.41 4.65 -7.97
C TYR A 640 13.91 4.27 -6.58
N ILE A 641 14.67 3.46 -5.86
CA ILE A 641 14.47 3.20 -4.43
C ILE A 641 15.67 3.74 -3.70
N THR A 642 15.46 4.73 -2.83
CA THR A 642 16.52 5.27 -1.97
C THR A 642 16.26 4.86 -0.54
N ILE A 643 17.28 4.32 0.10
CA ILE A 643 17.21 3.76 1.45
C ILE A 643 18.14 4.56 2.35
N THR A 644 17.62 5.02 3.50
CA THR A 644 18.41 5.71 4.54
C THR A 644 18.13 5.10 5.92
N GLN A 645 18.92 5.49 6.89
CA GLN A 645 18.71 5.04 8.27
C GLN A 645 17.66 5.87 9.00
N ASN A 646 17.53 7.16 8.66
CA ASN A 646 16.69 8.11 9.37
C ASN A 646 15.82 8.91 8.41
N ILE A 647 14.63 9.29 8.86
CA ILE A 647 13.74 10.15 8.08
C ILE A 647 14.32 11.56 7.90
N VAL A 648 15.10 12.04 8.87
CA VAL A 648 15.76 13.37 8.81
C VAL A 648 16.82 13.46 7.72
N ASP A 649 17.35 12.35 7.24
CA ASP A 649 18.30 12.32 6.12
C ASP A 649 17.63 12.77 4.82
N PHE A 650 16.33 12.57 4.68
CA PHE A 650 15.53 12.99 3.53
C PHE A 650 14.94 14.39 3.67
N ASP A 651 14.34 14.66 4.82
CA ASP A 651 13.45 15.81 5.02
C ASP A 651 13.84 16.59 6.27
N SER A 652 14.99 17.27 6.17
CA SER A 652 15.44 18.23 7.17
C SER A 652 15.96 19.49 6.48
N PRO A 653 16.05 20.63 7.18
CA PRO A 653 16.65 21.84 6.65
C PRO A 653 18.11 21.65 6.20
N THR A 654 18.82 20.68 6.78
CA THR A 654 20.21 20.35 6.49
C THR A 654 20.37 19.27 5.43
N ALA A 655 19.29 18.60 5.01
CA ALA A 655 19.34 17.59 3.96
C ALA A 655 19.76 18.20 2.62
N SER A 656 20.53 17.45 1.82
CA SER A 656 20.96 17.87 0.50
C SER A 656 19.78 18.08 -0.47
N SER A 657 19.99 18.81 -1.56
CA SER A 657 18.98 18.97 -2.61
C SER A 657 18.56 17.64 -3.21
N ALA A 658 19.53 16.72 -3.42
CA ALA A 658 19.28 15.38 -3.94
C ALA A 658 18.43 14.51 -2.97
N ALA A 659 18.68 14.57 -1.67
CA ALA A 659 17.90 13.85 -0.67
C ALA A 659 16.45 14.35 -0.61
N ARG A 660 16.25 15.67 -0.59
CA ARG A 660 14.92 16.27 -0.65
C ARG A 660 14.20 15.95 -1.96
N ALA A 661 14.92 15.94 -3.08
CA ALA A 661 14.37 15.54 -4.37
C ALA A 661 13.95 14.06 -4.39
N ALA A 662 14.75 13.17 -3.81
CA ALA A 662 14.43 11.76 -3.65
C ALA A 662 13.14 11.57 -2.83
N TRP A 663 12.99 12.26 -1.71
CA TRP A 663 11.78 12.23 -0.89
C TRP A 663 10.57 12.83 -1.60
N GLY A 664 10.72 14.04 -2.16
CA GLY A 664 9.64 14.75 -2.86
C GLY A 664 9.16 14.07 -4.13
N ASN A 665 10.08 13.40 -4.86
CA ASN A 665 9.75 12.65 -6.08
C ASN A 665 9.55 11.15 -5.84
N SER A 666 9.19 10.72 -4.63
CA SER A 666 8.82 9.34 -4.33
C SER A 666 7.35 9.26 -4.00
N SER A 667 6.56 8.58 -4.85
CA SER A 667 5.13 8.32 -4.62
C SER A 667 4.92 7.32 -3.48
N TYR A 668 5.87 6.41 -3.27
CA TYR A 668 5.86 5.44 -2.17
C TYR A 668 6.84 5.87 -1.09
N LYS A 669 6.40 5.82 0.16
CA LYS A 669 7.23 6.10 1.34
C LYS A 669 7.09 4.98 2.35
N ALA A 670 8.18 4.24 2.58
CA ALA A 670 8.24 3.17 3.57
C ALA A 670 9.04 3.66 4.79
N ILE A 671 8.30 3.93 5.86
CA ILE A 671 8.89 4.34 7.13
C ILE A 671 8.87 3.12 8.04
N LEU A 672 10.04 2.51 8.25
CA LEU A 672 10.22 1.40 9.16
C LEU A 672 10.56 1.91 10.56
N LYS A 673 10.96 1.02 11.47
CA LYS A 673 11.29 1.37 12.85
C LYS A 673 12.29 2.54 12.91
N GLN A 674 11.93 3.59 13.66
CA GLN A 674 12.76 4.77 13.92
C GLN A 674 13.11 4.86 15.42
N SER A 675 14.20 5.56 15.78
CA SER A 675 14.47 5.88 17.18
C SER A 675 13.56 7.02 17.66
N ALA A 676 13.15 6.99 18.92
CA ALA A 676 12.29 8.04 19.50
C ALA A 676 12.91 9.43 19.42
N LYS A 677 14.25 9.54 19.54
CA LYS A 677 14.98 10.81 19.44
C LYS A 677 14.91 11.43 18.06
N GLU A 678 14.99 10.61 17.01
CA GLU A 678 14.95 11.06 15.61
C GLU A 678 13.55 11.43 15.18
N PHE A 679 12.55 10.66 15.65
CA PHE A 679 11.15 11.01 15.41
C PHE A 679 10.76 12.33 16.06
N ALA A 680 11.29 12.62 17.26
CA ALA A 680 11.08 13.89 17.94
C ALA A 680 11.74 15.08 17.19
N LYS A 681 12.91 14.87 16.57
CA LYS A 681 13.56 15.88 15.71
C LYS A 681 12.78 16.18 14.43
N TYR A 682 12.13 15.18 13.87
CA TYR A 682 11.30 15.35 12.67
C TYR A 682 10.02 16.16 12.95
N ASN A 683 9.46 16.04 14.15
CA ASN A 683 8.26 16.76 14.56
C ASN A 683 8.51 18.19 15.02
N GLN A 684 9.77 18.65 15.12
CA GLN A 684 10.15 20.02 15.41
C GLN A 684 10.39 20.81 14.12
#